data_747156a130ffd5f3cdfb9d3855051283
#
_entry.id   747156a130ffd5f3cdfb9d3855051283
#
_cell.length_a   1.000
_cell.length_b   1.000
_cell.length_c   1.000
_cell.angle_alpha   90.00
_cell.angle_beta   90.00
_cell.angle_gamma   90.00
#
_symmetry.space_group_name_H-M   'P 1'
#
loop_
_entity.id
_entity.type
_entity.pdbx_description
1 polymer ?
#
loop_
_entity_poly.entity_id
_entity_poly.type
_entity_poly.pdbx_seq_one_letter_code
_entity_poly.pdbx_strand_id
1 'polypeptide(L)'
;MALVPGNAQKSRMYRMAAGLDKPAMPMGGKLKAEDIEAIRLWIDQGAVWDGAVKPLVTEATYWAFRKPVHNTPPGEGNPIDAFVGKELRAKGIKPAPPASRATLVRRAYLDLIGLPPTPAETAGFLNDRAPDAWERLIERLLASPHYGERWGRHWLDVARYADSNGFEHDFDRPNAWRYRDYVIGAFNKDTPYDQFLREQIAGDELESVTPESLIATGFLRNYAKVGYREKDNPENRYEYLDDMIATLGRGVLGLTVQCARCHDHKFDPIRQMDYYRLQASLFGYVEVDHPLVSPSEAAEYEKKTSEVDARVGELRRVLRALEQPYRDRLLPAKYAKFPRNVQDAIAVPEAQRTPGQMLLADQVIRGVTVFPDEIDRVMKPEDLKEKRRLSAEIAQVERTRPKPVPVAAGITDGDYRFTPDGPGDEPAPGKGVKREAIEGSFLFRGPGRYQTPPSYFLIRGDVNTKGAQMQPGFIQVITEGNPPLELPPASGQTSGRRRALAEWLVSPDNPLTARVMVNRIWHHHFGRGIVSTLDNFGKMGDSPTHPELLDWLEVEFMNRGWSMKQMHRLIMTSDTYKRASEYADAGAMSKDPENRLLWRYRERRLDAEIIRDSILAVSGALNREIGGRPIFPKIQAEVLASMQNGIWKQSKQDGPEAWRRSVYIYRKRGLPLPMLEIFDLPNQNISCGARNVSTVPTQALALMNDDFVLRQAQLFANRLQEAAPGDLQKQVDLAYQLALNRPPDASERRLALDFLAQHTLSGFAHVMFNLNEFLYAR
;
A
#
# COMPACT_ATOMS: atom_id res chain seq x y z
N MET A 1 20.12 29.82 -28.76
CA MET A 1 18.92 29.16 -29.32
C MET A 1 19.25 27.69 -29.60
N ALA A 2 18.34 26.75 -29.34
CA ALA A 2 18.62 25.36 -29.58
C ALA A 2 18.78 25.07 -31.09
N LEU A 3 17.93 25.65 -31.90
CA LEU A 3 17.94 25.58 -33.37
C LEU A 3 17.79 27.02 -33.95
N VAL A 4 18.62 27.34 -34.94
CA VAL A 4 18.56 28.57 -35.72
C VAL A 4 18.41 28.19 -37.17
N PRO A 5 17.21 28.18 -37.76
CA PRO A 5 16.99 27.82 -39.15
C PRO A 5 17.86 28.66 -40.07
N GLY A 6 18.48 28.04 -41.08
CA GLY A 6 19.41 28.67 -42.00
C GLY A 6 20.83 28.88 -41.47
N ASN A 7 21.13 28.47 -40.23
CA ASN A 7 22.47 28.67 -39.66
C ASN A 7 22.85 27.60 -38.63
N ALA A 8 23.48 26.52 -39.12
CA ALA A 8 23.92 25.42 -38.28
C ALA A 8 24.97 25.86 -37.26
N GLN A 9 25.90 26.72 -37.62
CA GLN A 9 26.97 27.21 -36.72
C GLN A 9 26.44 27.96 -35.46
N LYS A 10 25.28 28.61 -35.56
CA LYS A 10 24.61 29.29 -34.45
C LYS A 10 23.62 28.36 -33.73
N SER A 11 23.34 27.17 -34.24
CA SER A 11 22.46 26.19 -33.68
C SER A 11 23.17 25.35 -32.63
N ARG A 12 22.75 25.41 -31.35
CA ARG A 12 23.37 24.65 -30.28
C ARG A 12 23.25 23.14 -30.52
N MET A 13 22.15 22.67 -31.11
CA MET A 13 21.93 21.29 -31.48
C MET A 13 23.06 20.77 -32.36
N TYR A 14 23.40 21.46 -33.47
CA TYR A 14 24.50 21.09 -34.33
C TYR A 14 25.85 21.15 -33.60
N ARG A 15 26.11 22.23 -32.87
CA ARG A 15 27.38 22.43 -32.16
C ARG A 15 27.65 21.33 -31.14
N MET A 16 26.59 20.89 -30.40
CA MET A 16 26.70 19.78 -29.44
C MET A 16 26.89 18.43 -30.19
N ALA A 17 26.15 18.18 -31.26
CA ALA A 17 26.29 16.98 -32.09
C ALA A 17 27.70 16.88 -32.77
N ALA A 18 28.24 18.01 -33.19
CA ALA A 18 29.58 18.11 -33.76
C ALA A 18 30.70 18.14 -32.71
N GLY A 19 30.39 18.13 -31.43
CA GLY A 19 31.35 18.21 -30.31
C GLY A 19 32.00 19.59 -30.13
N LEU A 20 31.44 20.64 -30.73
CA LEU A 20 31.93 22.02 -30.64
C LEU A 20 31.51 22.70 -29.32
N ASP A 21 30.44 22.22 -28.72
CA ASP A 21 29.94 22.67 -27.39
C ASP A 21 29.86 21.49 -26.41
N LYS A 22 29.96 21.78 -25.11
CA LYS A 22 29.78 20.80 -24.05
C LYS A 22 28.40 20.99 -23.36
N PRO A 23 27.74 19.87 -22.97
CA PRO A 23 28.14 18.48 -23.19
C PRO A 23 27.98 18.09 -24.67
N ALA A 24 28.94 17.32 -25.20
CA ALA A 24 28.78 16.76 -26.54
C ALA A 24 27.65 15.72 -26.57
N MET A 25 26.95 15.61 -27.67
CA MET A 25 25.82 14.69 -27.87
C MET A 25 26.08 13.71 -29.02
N PRO A 26 25.70 12.43 -28.92
CA PRO A 26 25.07 11.82 -27.73
C PRO A 26 26.05 11.62 -26.58
N MET A 27 25.56 11.70 -25.34
CA MET A 27 26.38 11.47 -24.16
C MET A 27 26.88 10.01 -24.16
N GLY A 28 28.20 9.82 -24.02
CA GLY A 28 28.82 8.48 -24.04
C GLY A 28 29.09 7.90 -25.42
N GLY A 29 28.88 8.66 -26.52
CA GLY A 29 29.14 8.24 -27.87
C GLY A 29 29.56 9.37 -28.82
N LYS A 30 29.74 9.04 -30.09
CA LYS A 30 29.91 10.04 -31.19
C LYS A 30 28.99 9.68 -32.34
N LEU A 31 28.33 10.69 -32.91
CA LEU A 31 27.62 10.51 -34.19
C LEU A 31 28.65 10.28 -35.31
N LYS A 32 28.23 9.57 -36.34
CA LYS A 32 29.02 9.45 -37.57
C LYS A 32 29.14 10.80 -38.27
N ALA A 33 30.24 11.02 -38.96
CA ALA A 33 30.46 12.29 -39.70
C ALA A 33 29.31 12.57 -40.69
N GLU A 34 28.76 11.52 -41.31
CA GLU A 34 27.63 11.58 -42.25
C GLU A 34 26.36 12.13 -41.55
N ASP A 35 26.07 11.69 -40.34
CA ASP A 35 24.89 12.14 -39.55
C ASP A 35 25.02 13.60 -39.10
N ILE A 36 26.25 14.00 -38.71
CA ILE A 36 26.58 15.38 -38.35
C ILE A 36 26.42 16.29 -39.55
N GLU A 37 26.89 15.87 -40.73
CA GLU A 37 26.76 16.63 -41.96
C GLU A 37 25.29 16.71 -42.43
N ALA A 38 24.52 15.65 -42.28
CA ALA A 38 23.08 15.65 -42.58
C ALA A 38 22.34 16.67 -41.69
N ILE A 39 22.64 16.69 -40.39
CA ILE A 39 22.08 17.68 -39.45
C ILE A 39 22.47 19.11 -39.85
N ARG A 40 23.73 19.32 -40.23
CA ARG A 40 24.22 20.62 -40.70
C ARG A 40 23.45 21.11 -41.92
N LEU A 41 23.38 20.28 -42.96
CA LEU A 41 22.70 20.59 -44.20
C LEU A 41 21.20 20.86 -44.00
N TRP A 42 20.53 20.03 -43.21
CA TRP A 42 19.13 20.25 -42.88
C TRP A 42 18.88 21.60 -42.20
N ILE A 43 19.74 21.98 -41.23
CA ILE A 43 19.62 23.27 -40.55
C ILE A 43 19.91 24.42 -41.52
N ASP A 44 20.96 24.32 -42.34
CA ASP A 44 21.36 25.38 -43.29
C ASP A 44 20.31 25.59 -44.38
N GLN A 45 19.57 24.53 -44.74
CA GLN A 45 18.42 24.58 -45.65
C GLN A 45 17.14 25.12 -45.02
N GLY A 46 17.22 25.67 -43.79
CA GLY A 46 16.10 26.27 -43.12
C GLY A 46 15.40 25.43 -42.10
N ALA A 47 15.93 24.22 -41.81
CA ALA A 47 15.34 23.23 -40.88
C ALA A 47 13.87 22.94 -41.19
N VAL A 48 13.53 22.88 -42.47
CA VAL A 48 12.17 22.60 -42.93
C VAL A 48 11.83 21.17 -42.58
N TRP A 49 10.73 21.02 -41.87
CA TRP A 49 10.15 19.73 -41.50
C TRP A 49 8.93 19.50 -42.36
N ASP A 50 8.91 18.39 -43.13
CA ASP A 50 7.75 18.07 -43.91
C ASP A 50 6.57 17.75 -43.00
N GLY A 51 5.43 18.37 -43.29
CA GLY A 51 4.24 18.36 -42.43
C GLY A 51 3.53 16.98 -42.24
N ALA A 52 4.23 15.88 -42.62
CA ALA A 52 3.76 14.51 -42.41
C ALA A 52 3.95 13.99 -40.98
N VAL A 53 4.65 14.74 -40.11
CA VAL A 53 4.69 14.42 -38.67
C VAL A 53 3.36 14.79 -38.08
N LYS A 54 2.63 13.79 -37.59
CA LYS A 54 1.47 14.03 -36.73
C LYS A 54 1.84 15.10 -35.71
N PRO A 55 1.00 16.13 -35.50
CA PRO A 55 1.31 17.16 -34.52
C PRO A 55 1.71 16.48 -33.24
N LEU A 56 2.87 16.84 -32.70
CA LEU A 56 3.28 16.41 -31.36
C LEU A 56 2.08 16.67 -30.46
N VAL A 57 1.57 15.61 -29.82
CA VAL A 57 0.50 15.75 -28.86
C VAL A 57 0.98 16.79 -27.86
N THR A 58 0.44 18.01 -27.96
CA THR A 58 0.82 19.09 -27.04
C THR A 58 0.32 18.71 -25.66
N GLU A 59 0.92 19.27 -24.63
CA GLU A 59 0.49 19.09 -23.24
C GLU A 59 -1.02 19.34 -23.08
N ALA A 60 -1.52 20.41 -23.74
CA ALA A 60 -2.93 20.78 -23.75
C ALA A 60 -3.85 19.77 -24.49
N THR A 61 -3.32 18.89 -25.34
CA THR A 61 -4.10 17.93 -26.12
C THR A 61 -3.98 16.48 -25.64
N TYR A 62 -3.09 16.24 -24.68
CA TYR A 62 -2.92 14.90 -24.13
C TYR A 62 -4.12 14.50 -23.26
N TRP A 63 -4.71 13.34 -23.54
CA TRP A 63 -5.99 12.91 -22.97
C TRP A 63 -6.03 12.98 -21.44
N ALA A 64 -4.96 12.57 -20.74
CA ALA A 64 -4.94 12.47 -19.29
C ALA A 64 -4.92 13.82 -18.57
N PHE A 65 -4.45 14.90 -19.23
CA PHE A 65 -4.35 16.23 -18.61
C PHE A 65 -5.54 17.14 -18.96
N ARG A 66 -6.52 16.62 -19.68
CA ARG A 66 -7.74 17.34 -20.05
C ARG A 66 -8.88 17.00 -19.13
N LYS A 67 -9.71 17.98 -18.82
CA LYS A 67 -10.97 17.74 -18.11
C LYS A 67 -11.81 16.70 -18.85
N PRO A 68 -12.48 15.79 -18.11
CA PRO A 68 -13.32 14.77 -18.74
C PRO A 68 -14.52 15.40 -19.45
N VAL A 69 -14.96 14.74 -20.51
CA VAL A 69 -16.16 15.13 -21.26
C VAL A 69 -17.28 14.14 -20.91
N HIS A 70 -18.42 14.66 -20.50
CA HIS A 70 -19.60 13.82 -20.29
C HIS A 70 -20.19 13.40 -21.64
N ASN A 71 -19.63 12.34 -22.21
CA ASN A 71 -20.05 11.79 -23.50
C ASN A 71 -21.47 11.21 -23.41
N THR A 72 -22.31 11.46 -24.41
CA THR A 72 -23.62 10.80 -24.48
C THR A 72 -23.45 9.33 -24.85
N PRO A 73 -24.04 8.38 -24.10
CA PRO A 73 -23.98 6.97 -24.46
C PRO A 73 -24.52 6.73 -25.88
N PRO A 74 -23.84 5.94 -26.73
CA PRO A 74 -24.22 5.76 -28.15
C PRO A 74 -25.37 4.75 -28.37
N GLY A 75 -26.23 4.55 -27.38
CA GLY A 75 -27.37 3.62 -27.44
C GLY A 75 -28.18 3.61 -26.15
N GLU A 76 -29.26 2.85 -26.17
CA GLU A 76 -30.17 2.64 -25.03
C GLU A 76 -29.62 1.53 -24.09
N GLY A 77 -30.17 1.45 -22.88
CA GLY A 77 -29.85 0.43 -21.87
C GLY A 77 -28.67 0.83 -20.98
N ASN A 78 -27.86 -0.15 -20.59
CA ASN A 78 -26.69 0.12 -19.76
C ASN A 78 -25.64 0.88 -20.56
N PRO A 79 -25.21 2.07 -20.13
CA PRO A 79 -24.24 2.90 -20.86
C PRO A 79 -22.91 2.20 -21.16
N ILE A 80 -22.43 1.33 -20.26
CA ILE A 80 -21.21 0.55 -20.48
C ILE A 80 -21.35 -0.34 -21.73
N ASP A 81 -22.50 -1.01 -21.87
CA ASP A 81 -22.76 -1.89 -23.02
C ASP A 81 -22.87 -1.11 -24.33
N ALA A 82 -23.41 0.12 -24.26
CA ALA A 82 -23.50 1.00 -25.41
C ALA A 82 -22.12 1.40 -25.93
N PHE A 83 -21.21 1.86 -25.05
CA PHE A 83 -19.83 2.22 -25.41
C PHE A 83 -19.00 1.02 -25.88
N VAL A 84 -19.01 -0.08 -25.11
CA VAL A 84 -18.28 -1.30 -25.47
C VAL A 84 -18.82 -1.89 -26.78
N GLY A 85 -20.15 -1.90 -26.95
CA GLY A 85 -20.79 -2.35 -28.16
C GLY A 85 -20.46 -1.51 -29.39
N LYS A 86 -20.26 -0.19 -29.25
CA LYS A 86 -19.76 0.70 -30.33
C LYS A 86 -18.43 0.21 -30.88
N GLU A 87 -17.45 -0.03 -29.99
CA GLU A 87 -16.12 -0.46 -30.39
C GLU A 87 -16.12 -1.88 -31.01
N LEU A 88 -16.90 -2.80 -30.44
CA LEU A 88 -17.05 -4.15 -30.98
C LEU A 88 -17.66 -4.13 -32.39
N ARG A 89 -18.72 -3.33 -32.59
CA ARG A 89 -19.34 -3.17 -33.93
C ARG A 89 -18.37 -2.56 -34.94
N ALA A 90 -17.59 -1.55 -34.54
CA ALA A 90 -16.59 -0.93 -35.40
C ALA A 90 -15.52 -1.93 -35.88
N LYS A 91 -15.21 -2.97 -35.09
CA LYS A 91 -14.31 -4.05 -35.44
C LYS A 91 -15.01 -5.27 -36.05
N GLY A 92 -16.33 -5.28 -36.15
CA GLY A 92 -17.12 -6.43 -36.62
C GLY A 92 -16.91 -7.67 -35.73
N ILE A 93 -16.85 -7.47 -34.40
CA ILE A 93 -16.70 -8.52 -33.40
C ILE A 93 -18.06 -8.73 -32.72
N LYS A 94 -18.49 -9.99 -32.59
CA LYS A 94 -19.68 -10.34 -31.85
C LYS A 94 -19.31 -10.61 -30.38
N PRO A 95 -20.06 -10.07 -29.41
CA PRO A 95 -19.83 -10.37 -28.00
C PRO A 95 -20.22 -11.81 -27.67
N ALA A 96 -19.53 -12.39 -26.68
CA ALA A 96 -19.87 -13.68 -26.10
C ALA A 96 -21.28 -13.66 -25.47
N PRO A 97 -22.00 -14.81 -25.46
CA PRO A 97 -23.27 -14.92 -24.75
C PRO A 97 -23.07 -14.75 -23.23
N PRO A 98 -24.15 -14.53 -22.48
CA PRO A 98 -24.07 -14.51 -21.02
C PRO A 98 -23.52 -15.82 -20.43
N ALA A 99 -22.76 -15.72 -19.35
CA ALA A 99 -22.31 -16.86 -18.58
C ALA A 99 -23.49 -17.57 -17.88
N SER A 100 -23.29 -18.81 -17.47
CA SER A 100 -24.28 -19.55 -16.68
C SER A 100 -24.59 -18.84 -15.35
N ARG A 101 -25.80 -19.00 -14.84
CA ARG A 101 -26.18 -18.43 -13.53
C ARG A 101 -25.25 -18.92 -12.39
N ALA A 102 -24.78 -20.17 -12.45
CA ALA A 102 -23.81 -20.69 -11.48
C ALA A 102 -22.48 -19.98 -11.56
N THR A 103 -21.97 -19.71 -12.77
CA THR A 103 -20.76 -18.92 -12.98
C THR A 103 -20.93 -17.49 -12.47
N LEU A 104 -22.08 -16.86 -12.77
CA LEU A 104 -22.35 -15.48 -12.36
C LEU A 104 -22.42 -15.31 -10.84
N VAL A 105 -23.11 -16.21 -10.12
CA VAL A 105 -23.18 -16.11 -8.65
C VAL A 105 -21.80 -16.29 -8.02
N ARG A 106 -20.99 -17.26 -8.47
CA ARG A 106 -19.62 -17.43 -7.99
C ARG A 106 -18.77 -16.20 -8.27
N ARG A 107 -18.82 -15.66 -9.50
CA ARG A 107 -18.10 -14.43 -9.90
C ARG A 107 -18.47 -13.26 -8.98
N ALA A 108 -19.75 -13.00 -8.77
CA ALA A 108 -20.22 -11.89 -7.93
C ALA A 108 -19.73 -12.00 -6.48
N TYR A 109 -19.78 -13.18 -5.89
CA TYR A 109 -19.30 -13.42 -4.52
C TYR A 109 -17.79 -13.20 -4.40
N LEU A 110 -16.99 -13.76 -5.32
CA LEU A 110 -15.54 -13.60 -5.33
C LEU A 110 -15.13 -12.14 -5.59
N ASP A 111 -15.85 -11.42 -6.45
CA ASP A 111 -15.55 -10.03 -6.76
C ASP A 111 -15.91 -9.08 -5.63
N LEU A 112 -17.10 -9.19 -5.05
CA LEU A 112 -17.59 -8.23 -4.07
C LEU A 112 -17.15 -8.52 -2.65
N ILE A 113 -17.13 -9.81 -2.24
CA ILE A 113 -16.82 -10.16 -0.86
C ILE A 113 -15.58 -11.06 -0.71
N GLY A 114 -15.00 -11.54 -1.82
CA GLY A 114 -13.79 -12.35 -1.81
C GLY A 114 -13.94 -13.71 -1.13
N LEU A 115 -15.14 -14.26 -1.11
CA LEU A 115 -15.48 -15.60 -0.58
C LEU A 115 -16.37 -16.33 -1.57
N PRO A 116 -16.28 -17.66 -1.69
CA PRO A 116 -17.23 -18.41 -2.48
C PRO A 116 -18.62 -18.40 -1.82
N PRO A 117 -19.71 -18.45 -2.60
CA PRO A 117 -21.05 -18.65 -2.03
C PRO A 117 -21.17 -20.03 -1.40
N THR A 118 -21.99 -20.15 -0.38
CA THR A 118 -22.41 -21.44 0.17
C THR A 118 -23.32 -22.19 -0.80
N PRO A 119 -23.49 -23.53 -0.68
CA PRO A 119 -24.45 -24.29 -1.49
C PRO A 119 -25.89 -23.73 -1.37
N ALA A 120 -26.29 -23.29 -0.19
CA ALA A 120 -27.64 -22.71 0.03
C ALA A 120 -27.81 -21.36 -0.68
N GLU A 121 -26.81 -20.48 -0.64
CA GLU A 121 -26.80 -19.19 -1.34
C GLU A 121 -26.82 -19.39 -2.86
N THR A 122 -26.04 -20.36 -3.35
CA THR A 122 -26.02 -20.74 -4.77
C THR A 122 -27.39 -21.26 -5.21
N ALA A 123 -27.96 -22.21 -4.49
CA ALA A 123 -29.29 -22.77 -4.78
C ALA A 123 -30.39 -21.69 -4.70
N GLY A 124 -30.33 -20.82 -3.70
CA GLY A 124 -31.26 -19.68 -3.55
C GLY A 124 -31.27 -18.79 -4.79
N PHE A 125 -30.10 -18.41 -5.32
CA PHE A 125 -30.01 -17.61 -6.53
C PHE A 125 -30.45 -18.38 -7.78
N LEU A 126 -30.04 -19.65 -7.94
CA LEU A 126 -30.39 -20.46 -9.10
C LEU A 126 -31.90 -20.70 -9.23
N ASN A 127 -32.60 -20.80 -8.09
CA ASN A 127 -34.05 -21.01 -8.05
C ASN A 127 -34.85 -19.69 -8.14
N ASP A 128 -34.24 -18.56 -7.87
CA ASP A 128 -34.92 -17.26 -8.00
C ASP A 128 -35.08 -16.86 -9.47
N ARG A 129 -36.32 -16.85 -9.96
CA ARG A 129 -36.68 -16.56 -11.35
C ARG A 129 -37.16 -15.12 -11.54
N ALA A 130 -37.18 -14.30 -10.51
CA ALA A 130 -37.59 -12.91 -10.64
C ALA A 130 -36.65 -12.13 -11.57
N PRO A 131 -37.16 -11.18 -12.35
CA PRO A 131 -36.37 -10.39 -13.32
C PRO A 131 -35.21 -9.64 -12.65
N ASP A 132 -35.39 -9.19 -11.42
CA ASP A 132 -34.44 -8.41 -10.62
C ASP A 132 -33.58 -9.28 -9.68
N ALA A 133 -33.57 -10.59 -9.85
CA ALA A 133 -32.83 -11.53 -8.99
C ALA A 133 -31.31 -11.21 -8.96
N TRP A 134 -30.76 -10.76 -10.09
CA TRP A 134 -29.35 -10.40 -10.21
C TRP A 134 -29.04 -9.10 -9.46
N GLU A 135 -29.84 -8.08 -9.62
CA GLU A 135 -29.71 -6.80 -8.95
C GLU A 135 -29.83 -6.97 -7.42
N ARG A 136 -30.81 -7.76 -6.95
CA ARG A 136 -30.95 -8.07 -5.52
C ARG A 136 -29.75 -8.83 -4.96
N LEU A 137 -29.14 -9.73 -5.76
CA LEU A 137 -27.92 -10.40 -5.37
C LEU A 137 -26.78 -9.40 -5.15
N ILE A 138 -26.58 -8.48 -6.10
CA ILE A 138 -25.55 -7.43 -6.02
C ILE A 138 -25.78 -6.58 -4.77
N GLU A 139 -27.02 -6.10 -4.53
CA GLU A 139 -27.35 -5.28 -3.35
C GLU A 139 -27.03 -6.00 -2.04
N ARG A 140 -27.40 -7.28 -1.95
CA ARG A 140 -27.10 -8.08 -0.75
C ARG A 140 -25.59 -8.20 -0.51
N LEU A 141 -24.79 -8.40 -1.56
CA LEU A 141 -23.33 -8.50 -1.44
C LEU A 141 -22.69 -7.15 -1.10
N LEU A 142 -23.17 -6.04 -1.67
CA LEU A 142 -22.71 -4.69 -1.34
C LEU A 142 -23.07 -4.28 0.09
N ALA A 143 -24.17 -4.82 0.64
CA ALA A 143 -24.55 -4.62 2.03
C ALA A 143 -23.78 -5.52 3.02
N SER A 144 -23.09 -6.54 2.53
CA SER A 144 -22.31 -7.45 3.36
C SER A 144 -21.13 -6.72 4.02
N PRO A 145 -20.85 -6.96 5.30
CA PRO A 145 -19.66 -6.39 5.96
C PRO A 145 -18.34 -6.93 5.38
N HIS A 146 -18.39 -8.06 4.67
CA HIS A 146 -17.24 -8.64 3.96
C HIS A 146 -16.87 -7.89 2.67
N TYR A 147 -17.72 -6.98 2.19
CA TYR A 147 -17.41 -6.10 1.06
C TYR A 147 -16.20 -5.21 1.37
N GLY A 148 -16.18 -4.56 2.53
CA GLY A 148 -15.07 -3.71 2.94
C GLY A 148 -13.77 -4.48 3.15
N GLU A 149 -13.81 -5.75 3.62
CA GLU A 149 -12.63 -6.60 3.73
C GLU A 149 -12.00 -6.88 2.36
N ARG A 150 -12.84 -7.11 1.34
CA ARG A 150 -12.39 -7.35 -0.04
C ARG A 150 -11.88 -6.08 -0.71
N TRP A 151 -12.70 -5.04 -0.75
CA TRP A 151 -12.39 -3.82 -1.50
C TRP A 151 -11.42 -2.90 -0.75
N GLY A 152 -11.51 -2.86 0.57
CA GLY A 152 -10.51 -2.21 1.41
C GLY A 152 -9.11 -2.81 1.23
N ARG A 153 -9.00 -4.13 0.95
CA ARG A 153 -7.71 -4.77 0.70
C ARG A 153 -7.01 -4.17 -0.53
N HIS A 154 -7.73 -3.84 -1.60
CA HIS A 154 -7.16 -3.18 -2.77
C HIS A 154 -6.59 -1.80 -2.44
N TRP A 155 -7.31 -1.03 -1.61
CA TRP A 155 -6.80 0.25 -1.14
C TRP A 155 -5.58 0.13 -0.23
N LEU A 156 -5.54 -0.90 0.63
CA LEU A 156 -4.39 -1.17 1.50
C LEU A 156 -3.10 -1.46 0.71
N ASP A 157 -3.19 -1.98 -0.52
CA ASP A 157 -2.04 -2.12 -1.42
C ASP A 157 -1.57 -0.75 -1.94
N VAL A 158 -2.49 0.12 -2.32
CA VAL A 158 -2.18 1.52 -2.70
C VAL A 158 -1.56 2.27 -1.53
N ALA A 159 -2.10 2.08 -0.33
CA ALA A 159 -1.62 2.68 0.91
C ALA A 159 -0.31 2.05 1.43
N ARG A 160 0.25 1.02 0.78
CA ARG A 160 1.44 0.27 1.23
C ARG A 160 1.36 -0.12 2.71
N TYR A 161 0.16 -0.53 3.15
CA TYR A 161 -0.12 -0.87 4.54
C TYR A 161 0.76 -2.01 5.05
N ALA A 162 1.35 -1.78 6.22
CA ALA A 162 2.06 -2.81 6.98
C ALA A 162 1.96 -2.54 8.48
N ASP A 163 2.08 -3.61 9.28
CA ASP A 163 2.11 -3.57 10.74
C ASP A 163 3.55 -3.43 11.29
N SER A 164 4.54 -3.19 10.41
CA SER A 164 5.94 -3.01 10.79
C SER A 164 6.64 -1.96 9.93
N ASN A 165 7.83 -1.52 10.39
CA ASN A 165 8.59 -0.43 9.75
C ASN A 165 9.32 -0.87 8.47
N GLY A 166 9.82 -2.10 8.42
CA GLY A 166 10.74 -2.55 7.37
C GLY A 166 12.21 -2.25 7.71
N PHE A 167 13.08 -2.43 6.72
CA PHE A 167 14.52 -2.28 6.81
C PHE A 167 15.16 -3.18 7.90
N GLU A 168 16.35 -2.83 8.40
CA GLU A 168 17.20 -3.68 9.24
C GLU A 168 16.56 -4.02 10.59
N HIS A 169 15.82 -3.09 11.18
CA HIS A 169 15.21 -3.28 12.50
C HIS A 169 13.76 -3.73 12.46
N ASP A 170 13.07 -3.47 11.39
CA ASP A 170 11.67 -3.83 11.12
C ASP A 170 10.76 -3.83 12.36
N PHE A 171 10.80 -2.73 13.14
CA PHE A 171 10.01 -2.56 14.36
C PHE A 171 8.52 -2.68 14.11
N ASP A 172 7.82 -3.26 15.08
CA ASP A 172 6.35 -3.39 15.06
C ASP A 172 5.66 -2.01 15.15
N ARG A 173 4.50 -1.90 14.47
CA ARG A 173 3.57 -0.77 14.54
C ARG A 173 2.27 -1.22 15.22
N PRO A 174 2.21 -1.23 16.55
CA PRO A 174 1.14 -1.91 17.29
C PRO A 174 -0.27 -1.34 17.06
N ASN A 175 -0.36 -0.11 16.54
CA ASN A 175 -1.61 0.60 16.30
C ASN A 175 -1.99 0.72 14.82
N ALA A 176 -1.17 0.21 13.87
CA ALA A 176 -1.43 0.30 12.43
C ALA A 176 -2.75 -0.36 12.02
N TRP A 177 -3.16 -1.43 12.70
CA TRP A 177 -4.39 -2.16 12.41
C TRP A 177 -5.66 -1.28 12.45
N ARG A 178 -5.66 -0.18 13.22
CA ARG A 178 -6.79 0.74 13.24
C ARG A 178 -7.01 1.43 11.89
N TYR A 179 -5.93 1.77 11.20
CA TYR A 179 -6.03 2.30 9.83
C TYR A 179 -6.63 1.27 8.86
N ARG A 180 -6.21 -0.01 8.94
CA ARG A 180 -6.84 -1.08 8.16
C ARG A 180 -8.34 -1.18 8.44
N ASP A 181 -8.72 -1.16 9.70
CA ASP A 181 -10.13 -1.26 10.11
C ASP A 181 -10.94 -0.02 9.69
N TYR A 182 -10.33 1.17 9.74
CA TYR A 182 -10.91 2.40 9.16
C TYR A 182 -11.19 2.23 7.66
N VAL A 183 -10.22 1.74 6.89
CA VAL A 183 -10.40 1.51 5.44
C VAL A 183 -11.55 0.54 5.19
N ILE A 184 -11.57 -0.61 5.88
CA ILE A 184 -12.66 -1.59 5.77
C ILE A 184 -14.02 -0.94 6.10
N GLY A 185 -14.08 -0.17 7.18
CA GLY A 185 -15.28 0.55 7.61
C GLY A 185 -15.75 1.59 6.59
N ALA A 186 -14.83 2.38 6.03
CA ALA A 186 -15.13 3.41 5.02
C ALA A 186 -15.74 2.80 3.75
N PHE A 187 -15.18 1.69 3.25
CA PHE A 187 -15.75 0.95 2.12
C PHE A 187 -17.14 0.38 2.46
N ASN A 188 -17.32 -0.20 3.65
CA ASN A 188 -18.63 -0.73 4.07
C ASN A 188 -19.71 0.36 4.18
N LYS A 189 -19.35 1.54 4.68
CA LYS A 189 -20.22 2.71 4.79
C LYS A 189 -20.46 3.39 3.44
N ASP A 190 -19.73 3.00 2.39
CA ASP A 190 -19.69 3.70 1.09
C ASP A 190 -19.33 5.19 1.27
N THR A 191 -18.35 5.46 2.13
CA THR A 191 -17.84 6.83 2.31
C THR A 191 -17.47 7.41 0.95
N PRO A 192 -17.97 8.59 0.57
CA PRO A 192 -17.62 9.23 -0.69
C PRO A 192 -16.11 9.29 -0.88
N TYR A 193 -15.62 8.92 -2.06
CA TYR A 193 -14.17 8.79 -2.29
C TYR A 193 -13.42 10.12 -2.11
N ASP A 194 -14.04 11.25 -2.42
CA ASP A 194 -13.50 12.59 -2.15
C ASP A 194 -13.35 12.83 -0.64
N GLN A 195 -14.36 12.49 0.17
CA GLN A 195 -14.28 12.57 1.63
C GLN A 195 -13.22 11.60 2.19
N PHE A 196 -13.17 10.37 1.68
CA PHE A 196 -12.19 9.37 2.06
C PHE A 196 -10.75 9.85 1.82
N LEU A 197 -10.48 10.57 0.72
CA LEU A 197 -9.18 11.19 0.46
C LEU A 197 -8.89 12.37 1.40
N ARG A 198 -9.87 13.25 1.64
CA ARG A 198 -9.71 14.37 2.59
C ARG A 198 -9.31 13.88 3.97
N GLU A 199 -9.98 12.85 4.47
CA GLU A 199 -9.68 12.26 5.78
C GLU A 199 -8.25 11.68 5.83
N GLN A 200 -7.80 11.01 4.79
CA GLN A 200 -6.48 10.39 4.77
C GLN A 200 -5.31 11.38 4.62
N ILE A 201 -5.54 12.50 3.96
CA ILE A 201 -4.49 13.49 3.70
C ILE A 201 -4.45 14.55 4.81
N ALA A 202 -5.62 14.95 5.30
CA ALA A 202 -5.79 16.09 6.18
C ALA A 202 -6.84 15.85 7.27
N GLY A 203 -7.01 14.62 7.76
CA GLY A 203 -8.07 14.26 8.70
C GLY A 203 -8.02 15.01 10.03
N ASP A 204 -6.84 15.47 10.45
CA ASP A 204 -6.64 16.31 11.63
C ASP A 204 -6.77 17.83 11.33
N GLU A 205 -6.91 18.22 10.05
CA GLU A 205 -7.08 19.61 9.59
C GLU A 205 -8.53 19.92 9.16
N LEU A 206 -9.45 18.93 9.22
CA LEU A 206 -10.85 19.12 8.84
C LEU A 206 -11.57 20.05 9.83
N GLU A 207 -12.66 20.65 9.38
CA GLU A 207 -13.52 21.46 10.25
C GLU A 207 -14.14 20.66 11.39
N SER A 208 -14.51 19.42 11.12
CA SER A 208 -15.01 18.47 12.11
C SER A 208 -14.04 17.29 12.19
N VAL A 209 -13.14 17.32 13.15
CA VAL A 209 -12.19 16.24 13.41
C VAL A 209 -12.88 15.14 14.21
N THR A 210 -12.83 13.91 13.70
CA THR A 210 -13.41 12.73 14.34
C THR A 210 -12.32 11.69 14.64
N PRO A 211 -12.57 10.70 15.52
CA PRO A 211 -11.65 9.58 15.70
C PRO A 211 -11.29 8.89 14.38
N GLU A 212 -12.27 8.70 13.51
CA GLU A 212 -12.08 8.09 12.19
C GLU A 212 -11.17 8.93 11.30
N SER A 213 -11.37 10.26 11.25
CA SER A 213 -10.52 11.15 10.43
C SER A 213 -9.08 11.21 10.96
N LEU A 214 -8.87 11.11 12.27
CA LEU A 214 -7.54 11.01 12.87
C LEU A 214 -6.85 9.69 12.50
N ILE A 215 -7.57 8.56 12.56
CA ILE A 215 -7.07 7.25 12.16
C ILE A 215 -6.70 7.25 10.67
N ALA A 216 -7.50 7.93 9.84
CA ALA A 216 -7.30 8.01 8.40
C ALA A 216 -5.94 8.62 8.01
N THR A 217 -5.39 9.56 8.81
CA THR A 217 -4.08 10.17 8.56
C THR A 217 -2.93 9.15 8.60
N GLY A 218 -3.16 7.95 9.10
CA GLY A 218 -2.27 6.81 9.00
C GLY A 218 -1.87 6.45 7.57
N PHE A 219 -2.65 6.84 6.56
CA PHE A 219 -2.30 6.69 5.13
C PHE A 219 -0.91 7.26 4.81
N LEU A 220 -0.66 8.48 5.20
CA LEU A 220 0.61 9.15 4.95
C LEU A 220 1.74 8.58 5.83
N ARG A 221 1.42 8.00 6.99
CA ARG A 221 2.40 7.37 7.91
C ARG A 221 2.81 5.95 7.48
N ASN A 222 2.18 5.34 6.49
CA ASN A 222 2.44 3.96 6.07
C ASN A 222 3.74 3.75 5.26
N TYR A 223 4.62 4.74 5.12
CA TYR A 223 5.91 4.54 4.48
C TYR A 223 6.81 3.57 5.27
N ALA A 224 7.74 2.91 4.56
CA ALA A 224 8.77 2.12 5.21
C ALA A 224 9.75 3.04 5.94
N LYS A 225 10.10 2.73 7.20
CA LYS A 225 10.91 3.60 8.07
C LYS A 225 12.15 2.87 8.54
N VAL A 226 13.32 3.49 8.35
CA VAL A 226 14.58 2.98 8.89
C VAL A 226 14.61 3.09 10.41
N GLY A 227 15.39 2.21 11.06
CA GLY A 227 15.52 2.20 12.51
C GLY A 227 16.38 3.33 13.11
N TYR A 228 16.97 4.17 12.25
CA TYR A 228 17.84 5.28 12.68
C TYR A 228 17.04 6.58 12.76
N ARG A 229 17.38 7.45 13.72
CA ARG A 229 16.69 8.73 13.91
C ARG A 229 17.05 9.71 12.80
N GLU A 230 16.10 10.58 12.43
CA GLU A 230 16.32 11.64 11.44
C GLU A 230 17.47 12.58 11.82
N LYS A 231 17.69 12.83 13.13
CA LYS A 231 18.82 13.66 13.60
C LYS A 231 20.19 13.10 13.23
N ASP A 232 20.29 11.77 13.16
CA ASP A 232 21.54 11.07 12.81
C ASP A 232 21.66 10.94 11.27
N ASN A 233 20.54 10.98 10.55
CA ASN A 233 20.43 10.86 9.10
C ASN A 233 19.31 11.77 8.56
N PRO A 234 19.56 13.09 8.40
CA PRO A 234 18.54 14.03 7.96
C PRO A 234 17.94 13.73 6.58
N GLU A 235 18.65 12.97 5.75
CA GLU A 235 18.22 12.53 4.43
C GLU A 235 16.97 11.65 4.49
N ASN A 236 16.80 10.86 5.55
CA ASN A 236 15.66 9.95 5.71
C ASN A 236 14.31 10.69 5.61
N ARG A 237 14.23 11.94 6.12
CA ARG A 237 13.00 12.72 6.00
C ARG A 237 12.60 12.98 4.56
N TYR A 238 13.57 13.28 3.71
CA TYR A 238 13.31 13.51 2.27
C TYR A 238 12.92 12.22 1.55
N GLU A 239 13.42 11.08 1.98
CA GLU A 239 12.99 9.77 1.47
C GLU A 239 11.54 9.46 1.88
N TYR A 240 11.14 9.77 3.12
CA TYR A 240 9.76 9.59 3.56
C TYR A 240 8.79 10.54 2.84
N LEU A 241 9.20 11.80 2.62
CA LEU A 241 8.43 12.75 1.81
C LEU A 241 8.31 12.28 0.35
N ASP A 242 9.39 11.74 -0.22
CA ASP A 242 9.38 11.20 -1.58
C ASP A 242 8.41 10.01 -1.70
N ASP A 243 8.40 9.11 -0.71
CA ASP A 243 7.44 8.00 -0.65
C ASP A 243 5.98 8.49 -0.55
N MET A 244 5.69 9.51 0.27
CA MET A 244 4.36 10.11 0.34
C MET A 244 3.93 10.72 -0.99
N ILE A 245 4.82 11.47 -1.66
CA ILE A 245 4.57 12.08 -2.98
C ILE A 245 4.40 11.00 -4.05
N ALA A 246 5.24 9.96 -4.03
CA ALA A 246 5.12 8.82 -4.93
C ALA A 246 3.79 8.10 -4.77
N THR A 247 3.34 7.94 -3.53
CA THR A 247 2.05 7.29 -3.22
C THR A 247 0.87 8.14 -3.69
N LEU A 248 0.88 9.44 -3.46
CA LEU A 248 -0.14 10.35 -3.99
C LEU A 248 -0.10 10.41 -5.52
N GLY A 249 1.10 10.52 -6.10
CA GLY A 249 1.28 10.53 -7.56
C GLY A 249 0.72 9.27 -8.22
N ARG A 250 1.21 8.10 -7.86
CA ARG A 250 0.78 6.82 -8.43
C ARG A 250 -0.62 6.42 -7.96
N GLY A 251 -0.85 6.52 -6.65
CA GLY A 251 -2.03 6.02 -6.00
C GLY A 251 -3.28 6.86 -6.23
N VAL A 252 -3.18 8.16 -6.40
CA VAL A 252 -4.33 9.06 -6.57
C VAL A 252 -4.37 9.68 -7.97
N LEU A 253 -3.22 10.14 -8.48
CA LEU A 253 -3.14 10.84 -9.76
C LEU A 253 -2.77 9.95 -10.95
N GLY A 254 -2.32 8.70 -10.72
CA GLY A 254 -1.80 7.86 -11.81
C GLY A 254 -0.59 8.47 -12.51
N LEU A 255 0.29 9.17 -11.79
CA LEU A 255 1.47 9.84 -12.34
C LEU A 255 2.74 9.47 -11.57
N THR A 256 3.86 9.38 -12.30
CA THR A 256 5.18 9.09 -11.73
C THR A 256 5.90 10.38 -11.26
N VAL A 257 5.24 11.16 -10.42
CA VAL A 257 5.68 12.49 -9.96
C VAL A 257 7.07 12.49 -9.34
N GLN A 258 7.45 11.42 -8.66
CA GLN A 258 8.77 11.27 -8.02
C GLN A 258 9.96 11.41 -8.99
N CYS A 259 9.77 11.13 -10.29
CA CYS A 259 10.83 11.33 -11.28
C CYS A 259 11.25 12.80 -11.37
N ALA A 260 10.37 13.72 -10.96
CA ALA A 260 10.63 15.16 -10.95
C ALA A 260 11.44 15.63 -9.73
N ARG A 261 11.85 14.75 -8.81
CA ARG A 261 12.71 15.10 -7.65
C ARG A 261 14.07 15.68 -8.07
N CYS A 262 14.70 15.10 -9.09
CA CYS A 262 16.08 15.45 -9.47
C CYS A 262 16.19 16.37 -10.70
N HIS A 263 15.20 16.35 -11.59
CA HIS A 263 15.13 17.12 -12.84
C HIS A 263 13.67 17.19 -13.29
N ASP A 264 13.31 18.05 -14.24
CA ASP A 264 11.99 18.02 -14.86
C ASP A 264 11.69 16.60 -15.38
N HIS A 265 10.44 16.14 -15.20
CA HIS A 265 10.06 14.80 -15.63
C HIS A 265 10.38 14.58 -17.11
N LYS A 266 11.03 13.45 -17.43
CA LYS A 266 11.60 13.25 -18.77
C LYS A 266 10.54 13.27 -19.90
N PHE A 267 9.34 12.78 -19.63
CA PHE A 267 8.31 12.57 -20.64
C PHE A 267 7.05 13.41 -20.38
N ASP A 268 6.65 13.53 -19.13
CA ASP A 268 5.46 14.25 -18.74
C ASP A 268 5.78 15.72 -18.41
N PRO A 269 4.82 16.65 -18.58
CA PRO A 269 5.03 18.06 -18.32
C PRO A 269 4.96 18.40 -16.82
N ILE A 270 5.65 17.61 -16.01
CA ILE A 270 5.79 17.79 -14.56
C ILE A 270 7.19 18.39 -14.30
N ARG A 271 7.22 19.59 -13.82
CA ARG A 271 8.48 20.28 -13.54
C ARG A 271 9.05 19.85 -12.20
N GLN A 272 10.35 19.94 -12.05
CA GLN A 272 11.00 19.74 -10.76
C GLN A 272 10.41 20.66 -9.69
N MET A 273 10.06 21.88 -10.06
CA MET A 273 9.39 22.84 -9.18
C MET A 273 8.03 22.35 -8.67
N ASP A 274 7.25 21.63 -9.48
CA ASP A 274 5.96 21.07 -9.08
C ASP A 274 6.13 20.01 -7.99
N TYR A 275 7.17 19.17 -8.11
CA TYR A 275 7.52 18.20 -7.07
C TYR A 275 7.80 18.90 -5.73
N TYR A 276 8.62 19.96 -5.71
CA TYR A 276 8.96 20.67 -4.47
C TYR A 276 7.81 21.51 -3.91
N ARG A 277 6.86 21.92 -4.73
CA ARG A 277 5.60 22.55 -4.27
C ARG A 277 4.72 21.54 -3.53
N LEU A 278 4.57 20.32 -4.08
CA LEU A 278 3.89 19.24 -3.39
C LEU A 278 4.61 18.85 -2.09
N GLN A 279 5.95 18.75 -2.13
CA GLN A 279 6.76 18.50 -0.94
C GLN A 279 6.53 19.58 0.13
N ALA A 280 6.46 20.85 -0.24
CA ALA A 280 6.21 21.95 0.69
C ALA A 280 4.83 21.84 1.36
N SER A 281 3.83 21.23 0.70
CA SER A 281 2.52 20.96 1.29
C SER A 281 2.58 19.91 2.39
N LEU A 282 3.54 18.98 2.32
CA LEU A 282 3.73 17.88 3.27
C LEU A 282 4.88 18.12 4.26
N PHE A 283 5.71 19.15 4.04
CA PHE A 283 6.99 19.29 4.72
C PHE A 283 6.89 19.45 6.25
N GLY A 284 5.77 19.98 6.74
CA GLY A 284 5.50 20.15 8.17
C GLY A 284 4.95 18.89 8.86
N TYR A 285 4.91 17.73 8.21
CA TYR A 285 4.36 16.54 8.86
C TYR A 285 5.18 16.11 10.07
N VAL A 286 4.49 15.69 11.10
CA VAL A 286 5.05 15.08 12.31
C VAL A 286 4.25 13.81 12.60
N GLU A 287 4.94 12.70 12.84
CA GLU A 287 4.28 11.48 13.33
C GLU A 287 3.71 11.71 14.73
N VAL A 288 2.48 11.27 14.93
CA VAL A 288 1.78 11.41 16.20
C VAL A 288 0.88 10.22 16.46
N ASP A 289 0.74 9.87 17.72
CA ASP A 289 -0.31 8.96 18.20
C ASP A 289 -1.43 9.81 18.79
N HIS A 290 -2.48 10.02 18.01
CA HIS A 290 -3.65 10.78 18.43
C HIS A 290 -4.46 9.99 19.48
N PRO A 291 -4.67 10.50 20.71
CA PRO A 291 -5.55 9.86 21.67
C PRO A 291 -6.99 9.77 21.12
N LEU A 292 -7.58 8.59 21.20
CA LEU A 292 -8.97 8.32 20.79
C LEU A 292 -9.93 8.35 21.98
N VAL A 293 -9.64 9.21 22.95
CA VAL A 293 -10.42 9.48 24.16
C VAL A 293 -10.63 10.98 24.28
N SER A 294 -11.50 11.39 25.20
CA SER A 294 -11.72 12.82 25.46
C SER A 294 -10.44 13.54 25.90
N PRO A 295 -10.29 14.85 25.63
CA PRO A 295 -9.13 15.63 26.09
C PRO A 295 -8.89 15.53 27.61
N SER A 296 -9.95 15.43 28.41
CA SER A 296 -9.86 15.28 29.87
C SER A 296 -9.28 13.91 30.27
N GLU A 297 -9.72 12.84 29.63
CA GLU A 297 -9.19 11.48 29.88
C GLU A 297 -7.73 11.37 29.43
N ALA A 298 -7.39 11.96 28.29
CA ALA A 298 -6.00 12.03 27.81
C ALA A 298 -5.12 12.77 28.81
N ALA A 299 -5.56 13.93 29.31
CA ALA A 299 -4.82 14.73 30.31
C ALA A 299 -4.64 13.99 31.63
N GLU A 300 -5.68 13.30 32.12
CA GLU A 300 -5.60 12.48 33.35
C GLU A 300 -4.61 11.30 33.17
N TYR A 301 -4.71 10.60 32.05
CA TYR A 301 -3.76 9.51 31.70
C TYR A 301 -2.31 10.01 31.71
N GLU A 302 -2.05 11.16 31.09
CA GLU A 302 -0.72 11.74 31.04
C GLU A 302 -0.18 12.12 32.41
N LYS A 303 -1.02 12.78 33.22
CA LYS A 303 -0.64 13.15 34.59
C LYS A 303 -0.20 11.92 35.37
N LYS A 304 -1.03 10.87 35.42
CA LYS A 304 -0.72 9.62 36.13
C LYS A 304 0.52 8.92 35.55
N THR A 305 0.69 8.90 34.22
CA THR A 305 1.84 8.30 33.58
C THR A 305 3.12 9.07 33.91
N SER A 306 3.08 10.40 33.87
CA SER A 306 4.22 11.26 34.21
C SER A 306 4.68 11.08 35.68
N GLU A 307 3.73 10.91 36.60
CA GLU A 307 4.03 10.64 38.03
C GLU A 307 4.78 9.31 38.18
N VAL A 308 4.30 8.26 37.49
CA VAL A 308 4.96 6.94 37.47
C VAL A 308 6.36 7.04 36.81
N ASP A 309 6.48 7.71 35.68
CA ASP A 309 7.75 7.86 34.95
C ASP A 309 8.79 8.63 35.75
N ALA A 310 8.39 9.68 36.46
CA ALA A 310 9.27 10.43 37.36
C ALA A 310 9.83 9.54 38.45
N ARG A 311 8.98 8.76 39.10
CA ARG A 311 9.38 7.86 40.20
C ARG A 311 10.26 6.71 39.69
N VAL A 312 9.87 6.05 38.59
CA VAL A 312 10.65 4.98 37.95
C VAL A 312 12.00 5.52 37.45
N GLY A 313 12.01 6.72 36.87
CA GLY A 313 13.23 7.39 36.40
C GLY A 313 14.23 7.64 37.51
N GLU A 314 13.76 8.09 38.70
CA GLU A 314 14.58 8.25 39.89
C GLU A 314 15.19 6.92 40.33
N LEU A 315 14.37 5.88 40.48
CA LEU A 315 14.82 4.56 40.93
C LEU A 315 15.81 3.93 39.91
N ARG A 316 15.55 4.06 38.62
CA ARG A 316 16.46 3.59 37.56
C ARG A 316 17.79 4.36 37.56
N ARG A 317 17.79 5.64 37.91
CA ARG A 317 19.02 6.41 38.06
C ARG A 317 19.86 5.87 39.21
N VAL A 318 19.26 5.58 40.36
CA VAL A 318 19.95 4.98 41.53
C VAL A 318 20.49 3.59 41.17
N LEU A 319 19.67 2.77 40.52
CA LEU A 319 20.05 1.43 40.06
C LEU A 319 21.25 1.47 39.08
N ARG A 320 21.21 2.37 38.09
CA ARG A 320 22.32 2.55 37.15
C ARG A 320 23.62 2.99 37.87
N ALA A 321 23.51 3.90 38.83
CA ALA A 321 24.67 4.33 39.61
C ALA A 321 25.29 3.18 40.43
N LEU A 322 24.43 2.30 40.96
CA LEU A 322 24.89 1.08 41.67
C LEU A 322 25.58 0.07 40.74
N GLU A 323 25.07 -0.09 39.51
CA GLU A 323 25.63 -1.02 38.51
C GLU A 323 26.88 -0.48 37.79
N GLN A 324 27.06 0.84 37.70
CA GLN A 324 28.09 1.47 36.88
C GLN A 324 29.51 1.00 37.21
N PRO A 325 29.98 0.90 38.47
CA PRO A 325 31.31 0.41 38.78
C PRO A 325 31.57 -1.02 38.28
N TYR A 326 30.51 -1.84 38.26
CA TYR A 326 30.62 -3.23 37.76
C TYR A 326 30.64 -3.28 36.23
N ARG A 327 29.89 -2.41 35.57
CA ARG A 327 29.95 -2.23 34.11
C ARG A 327 31.35 -1.81 33.68
N ASP A 328 31.90 -0.78 34.33
CA ASP A 328 33.21 -0.24 34.01
C ASP A 328 34.32 -1.28 34.20
N ARG A 329 34.14 -2.20 35.13
CA ARG A 329 35.05 -3.32 35.33
C ARG A 329 34.95 -4.41 34.27
N LEU A 330 33.74 -4.64 33.71
CA LEU A 330 33.48 -5.68 32.70
C LEU A 330 33.79 -5.23 31.28
N LEU A 331 33.61 -3.95 30.95
CA LEU A 331 33.81 -3.41 29.60
C LEU A 331 35.21 -3.64 29.02
N PRO A 332 36.34 -3.44 29.74
CA PRO A 332 37.68 -3.66 29.19
C PRO A 332 37.88 -5.09 28.67
N ALA A 333 37.36 -6.09 29.38
CA ALA A 333 37.47 -7.48 28.96
C ALA A 333 36.64 -7.77 27.67
N LYS A 334 35.56 -7.01 27.43
CA LYS A 334 34.79 -7.10 26.21
C LYS A 334 35.50 -6.40 25.06
N TYR A 335 36.05 -5.22 25.29
CA TYR A 335 36.82 -4.48 24.28
C TYR A 335 38.09 -5.20 23.85
N ALA A 336 38.73 -5.93 24.76
CA ALA A 336 39.93 -6.73 24.48
C ALA A 336 39.72 -7.85 23.42
N LYS A 337 38.45 -8.17 23.11
CA LYS A 337 38.10 -9.15 22.05
C LYS A 337 38.15 -8.56 20.64
N PHE A 338 38.25 -7.25 20.49
CA PHE A 338 38.29 -6.57 19.18
C PHE A 338 39.74 -6.42 18.66
N PRO A 339 39.98 -6.16 17.40
CA PRO A 339 41.27 -5.88 16.82
C PRO A 339 42.01 -4.72 17.51
N ARG A 340 43.33 -4.72 17.51
CA ARG A 340 44.18 -3.77 18.25
C ARG A 340 43.88 -2.30 17.89
N ASN A 341 43.72 -2.01 16.58
CA ASN A 341 43.41 -0.67 16.11
C ASN A 341 42.07 -0.13 16.67
N VAL A 342 41.09 -0.99 16.91
CA VAL A 342 39.81 -0.64 17.54
C VAL A 342 39.99 -0.37 19.03
N GLN A 343 40.77 -1.23 19.73
CA GLN A 343 41.07 -1.03 21.14
C GLN A 343 41.82 0.30 21.35
N ASP A 344 42.79 0.62 20.50
CA ASP A 344 43.55 1.86 20.54
C ASP A 344 42.63 3.08 20.28
N ALA A 345 41.68 2.98 19.37
CA ALA A 345 40.71 4.03 19.11
C ALA A 345 39.75 4.27 20.31
N ILE A 346 39.34 3.19 21.00
CA ILE A 346 38.48 3.28 22.20
C ILE A 346 39.26 3.89 23.39
N ALA A 347 40.53 3.60 23.50
CA ALA A 347 41.39 4.11 24.59
C ALA A 347 41.63 5.63 24.50
N VAL A 348 41.49 6.22 23.31
CA VAL A 348 41.59 7.68 23.14
C VAL A 348 40.32 8.36 23.68
N PRO A 349 40.42 9.38 24.55
CA PRO A 349 39.28 10.15 25.02
C PRO A 349 38.46 10.69 23.85
N GLU A 350 37.13 10.67 23.92
CA GLU A 350 36.22 11.01 22.82
C GLU A 350 36.55 12.37 22.17
N ALA A 351 36.81 13.40 23.00
CA ALA A 351 37.14 14.73 22.52
C ALA A 351 38.49 14.84 21.78
N GLN A 352 39.34 13.81 21.84
CA GLN A 352 40.65 13.76 21.22
C GLN A 352 40.72 12.77 20.05
N ARG A 353 39.65 12.06 19.75
CA ARG A 353 39.60 11.12 18.64
C ARG A 353 39.62 11.81 17.29
N THR A 354 40.42 11.28 16.38
CA THR A 354 40.30 11.64 14.95
C THR A 354 38.99 11.09 14.37
N PRO A 355 38.50 11.61 13.24
CA PRO A 355 37.27 11.12 12.60
C PRO A 355 37.30 9.60 12.35
N GLY A 356 38.43 9.06 11.92
CA GLY A 356 38.59 7.60 11.73
C GLY A 356 38.53 6.81 13.03
N GLN A 357 39.12 7.33 14.12
CA GLN A 357 39.02 6.72 15.45
C GLN A 357 37.60 6.82 16.02
N MET A 358 36.89 7.92 15.78
CA MET A 358 35.49 8.05 16.17
C MET A 358 34.63 6.97 15.47
N LEU A 359 34.78 6.79 14.16
CA LEU A 359 34.03 5.78 13.42
C LEU A 359 34.26 4.37 13.98
N LEU A 360 35.53 3.98 14.20
CA LEU A 360 35.88 2.66 14.75
C LEU A 360 35.39 2.48 16.18
N ALA A 361 35.59 3.47 17.05
CA ALA A 361 35.20 3.40 18.46
C ALA A 361 33.66 3.39 18.61
N ASP A 362 32.94 4.24 17.91
CA ASP A 362 31.48 4.37 18.05
C ASP A 362 30.74 3.11 17.62
N GLN A 363 31.17 2.46 16.53
CA GLN A 363 30.58 1.19 16.11
C GLN A 363 30.64 0.12 17.19
N VAL A 364 31.79 0.03 17.88
CA VAL A 364 32.00 -0.96 18.93
C VAL A 364 31.37 -0.55 20.25
N ILE A 365 31.55 0.69 20.69
CA ILE A 365 30.95 1.22 21.93
C ILE A 365 29.44 1.07 21.94
N ARG A 366 28.78 1.34 20.80
CA ARG A 366 27.31 1.19 20.65
C ARG A 366 26.88 -0.29 20.60
N GLY A 367 27.71 -1.18 20.07
CA GLY A 367 27.40 -2.61 19.93
C GLY A 367 27.74 -3.47 21.15
N VAL A 368 28.69 -3.03 22.00
CA VAL A 368 29.12 -3.80 23.16
C VAL A 368 28.16 -3.58 24.33
N THR A 369 27.45 -4.63 24.69
CA THR A 369 26.49 -4.61 25.82
C THR A 369 27.05 -5.47 26.97
N VAL A 370 27.01 -4.93 28.20
CA VAL A 370 27.16 -5.71 29.42
C VAL A 370 25.80 -6.12 29.91
N PHE A 371 25.51 -7.42 29.87
CA PHE A 371 24.22 -7.96 30.23
C PHE A 371 23.96 -7.95 31.75
N PRO A 372 22.70 -7.85 32.21
CA PRO A 372 22.39 -7.82 33.66
C PRO A 372 22.92 -9.01 34.44
N ASP A 373 22.90 -10.22 33.85
CA ASP A 373 23.41 -11.44 34.48
C ASP A 373 24.94 -11.46 34.64
N GLU A 374 25.67 -10.79 33.74
CA GLU A 374 27.12 -10.64 33.86
C GLU A 374 27.48 -9.71 35.06
N ILE A 375 26.67 -8.65 35.24
CA ILE A 375 26.81 -7.74 36.38
C ILE A 375 26.50 -8.51 37.67
N ASP A 376 25.40 -9.26 37.71
CA ASP A 376 24.98 -10.02 38.89
C ASP A 376 26.03 -11.01 39.37
N ARG A 377 26.78 -11.65 38.44
CA ARG A 377 27.84 -12.60 38.78
C ARG A 377 29.06 -11.95 39.47
N VAL A 378 29.28 -10.66 39.27
CA VAL A 378 30.45 -9.95 39.76
C VAL A 378 30.13 -8.94 40.88
N MET A 379 28.83 -8.73 41.14
CA MET A 379 28.37 -7.84 42.20
C MET A 379 28.70 -8.42 43.59
N LYS A 380 28.98 -7.53 44.54
CA LYS A 380 29.04 -7.90 45.96
C LYS A 380 27.68 -8.32 46.46
N PRO A 381 27.59 -9.24 47.43
CA PRO A 381 26.28 -9.70 47.94
C PRO A 381 25.34 -8.59 48.43
N GLU A 382 25.89 -7.57 49.08
CA GLU A 382 25.14 -6.41 49.57
C GLU A 382 24.56 -5.58 48.41
N ASP A 383 25.37 -5.32 47.36
CA ASP A 383 24.94 -4.55 46.21
C ASP A 383 23.90 -5.34 45.35
N LEU A 384 24.06 -6.65 45.25
CA LEU A 384 23.10 -7.53 44.59
C LEU A 384 21.75 -7.54 45.35
N LYS A 385 21.79 -7.53 46.69
CA LYS A 385 20.58 -7.41 47.52
C LYS A 385 19.86 -6.07 47.24
N GLU A 386 20.62 -4.97 47.21
CA GLU A 386 20.08 -3.64 46.94
C GLU A 386 19.55 -3.51 45.51
N LYS A 387 20.24 -4.07 44.52
CA LYS A 387 19.75 -4.17 43.13
C LYS A 387 18.39 -4.87 43.07
N ARG A 388 18.23 -6.01 43.75
CA ARG A 388 16.97 -6.76 43.82
C ARG A 388 15.87 -5.94 44.49
N ARG A 389 16.18 -5.21 45.58
CA ARG A 389 15.23 -4.32 46.25
C ARG A 389 14.75 -3.21 45.32
N LEU A 390 15.68 -2.50 44.67
CA LEU A 390 15.35 -1.44 43.71
C LEU A 390 14.54 -1.98 42.53
N SER A 391 14.90 -3.14 41.98
CA SER A 391 14.18 -3.77 40.89
C SER A 391 12.75 -4.17 41.30
N ALA A 392 12.56 -4.65 42.54
CA ALA A 392 11.23 -4.97 43.06
C ALA A 392 10.39 -3.70 43.28
N GLU A 393 11.01 -2.61 43.78
CA GLU A 393 10.34 -1.32 43.94
C GLU A 393 9.94 -0.71 42.58
N ILE A 394 10.82 -0.76 41.54
CA ILE A 394 10.50 -0.37 40.19
C ILE A 394 9.30 -1.17 39.68
N ALA A 395 9.32 -2.49 39.82
CA ALA A 395 8.20 -3.34 39.42
C ALA A 395 6.89 -3.03 40.13
N GLN A 396 6.95 -2.64 41.41
CA GLN A 396 5.79 -2.22 42.18
C GLN A 396 5.22 -0.90 41.65
N VAL A 397 6.07 0.10 41.41
CA VAL A 397 5.67 1.40 40.86
C VAL A 397 5.10 1.24 39.46
N GLU A 398 5.72 0.42 38.59
CA GLU A 398 5.22 0.15 37.24
C GLU A 398 3.83 -0.51 37.25
N ARG A 399 3.47 -1.30 38.27
CA ARG A 399 2.11 -1.86 38.43
C ARG A 399 1.03 -0.81 38.63
N THR A 400 1.40 0.39 39.09
CA THR A 400 0.46 1.51 39.27
C THR A 400 0.24 2.30 37.99
N ARG A 401 0.99 1.97 36.90
CA ARG A 401 0.84 2.63 35.61
C ARG A 401 -0.58 2.43 35.07
N PRO A 402 -1.27 3.50 34.65
CA PRO A 402 -2.59 3.38 34.04
C PRO A 402 -2.52 2.56 32.75
N LYS A 403 -3.63 1.89 32.42
CA LYS A 403 -3.73 1.20 31.14
C LYS A 403 -3.59 2.20 30.00
N PRO A 404 -2.82 1.88 28.93
CA PRO A 404 -2.69 2.76 27.78
C PRO A 404 -4.04 3.14 27.17
N VAL A 405 -4.23 4.40 26.88
CA VAL A 405 -5.41 4.88 26.13
C VAL A 405 -5.31 4.44 24.68
N PRO A 406 -6.45 4.17 24.00
CA PRO A 406 -6.42 3.86 22.58
C PRO A 406 -5.94 5.08 21.80
N VAL A 407 -5.04 4.84 20.82
CA VAL A 407 -4.45 5.89 20.00
C VAL A 407 -4.52 5.55 18.51
N ALA A 408 -4.63 6.58 17.66
CA ALA A 408 -4.47 6.48 16.22
C ALA A 408 -3.04 6.83 15.84
N ALA A 409 -2.36 5.88 15.16
CA ALA A 409 -1.05 6.14 14.57
C ALA A 409 -1.22 6.96 13.29
N GLY A 410 -1.06 8.27 13.38
CA GLY A 410 -1.29 9.22 12.31
C GLY A 410 -0.17 10.25 12.15
N ILE A 411 -0.49 11.32 11.46
CA ILE A 411 0.37 12.49 11.33
C ILE A 411 -0.38 13.76 11.73
N THR A 412 0.38 14.80 12.03
CA THR A 412 -0.11 16.17 12.21
C THR A 412 0.93 17.15 11.67
N ASP A 413 0.62 18.43 11.69
CA ASP A 413 1.59 19.50 11.36
C ASP A 413 2.44 19.87 12.57
N GLY A 414 3.70 20.25 12.31
CA GLY A 414 4.58 20.75 13.34
C GLY A 414 5.99 21.03 12.83
N ASP A 415 6.86 21.37 13.77
CA ASP A 415 8.29 21.46 13.51
C ASP A 415 8.96 20.13 13.85
N TYR A 416 9.24 19.33 12.83
CA TYR A 416 9.85 18.01 12.97
C TYR A 416 11.21 18.05 13.66
N ARG A 417 11.92 19.18 13.64
CA ARG A 417 13.25 19.31 14.27
C ARG A 417 13.19 19.11 15.77
N PHE A 418 12.05 19.37 16.38
CA PHE A 418 11.83 19.20 17.83
C PHE A 418 11.09 17.92 18.21
N THR A 419 10.93 16.99 17.26
CA THR A 419 10.42 15.64 17.57
C THR A 419 11.51 14.76 18.18
N PRO A 420 11.18 13.62 18.81
CA PRO A 420 12.18 12.70 19.35
C PRO A 420 13.20 12.22 18.32
N ASP A 421 12.77 12.08 17.06
CA ASP A 421 13.62 11.64 15.95
C ASP A 421 14.22 12.81 15.17
N GLY A 422 13.80 14.03 15.48
CA GLY A 422 14.18 15.23 14.72
C GLY A 422 15.63 15.65 14.96
N PRO A 423 16.23 16.39 13.98
CA PRO A 423 17.63 16.79 13.99
C PRO A 423 17.95 17.95 14.93
N GLY A 424 16.95 18.61 15.52
CA GLY A 424 17.17 19.77 16.37
C GLY A 424 17.84 19.39 17.71
N ASP A 425 19.02 19.92 17.95
CA ASP A 425 19.72 19.82 19.25
C ASP A 425 19.27 20.88 20.25
N GLU A 426 18.65 21.95 19.79
CA GLU A 426 18.12 22.98 20.64
C GLU A 426 16.86 22.51 21.36
N PRO A 427 16.76 22.75 22.68
CA PRO A 427 15.49 22.57 23.35
C PRO A 427 14.47 23.47 22.67
N ALA A 428 13.28 22.92 22.37
CA ALA A 428 12.20 23.72 21.80
C ALA A 428 12.05 25.03 22.58
N PRO A 429 11.85 26.18 21.90
CA PRO A 429 11.69 27.45 22.59
C PRO A 429 10.53 27.35 23.59
N GLY A 430 10.86 27.36 24.88
CA GLY A 430 9.93 27.16 25.97
C GLY A 430 10.22 25.90 26.78
N LYS A 431 10.06 26.00 28.08
CA LYS A 431 10.25 24.85 29.01
C LYS A 431 9.29 23.71 28.67
N GLY A 432 9.84 22.58 28.30
CA GLY A 432 9.18 21.31 28.41
C GLY A 432 8.45 20.77 27.17
N VAL A 433 9.14 20.64 26.03
CA VAL A 433 8.73 19.61 25.04
C VAL A 433 8.95 18.25 25.69
N LYS A 434 7.88 17.67 26.21
CA LYS A 434 7.90 16.28 26.67
C LYS A 434 7.72 15.38 25.47
N ARG A 435 8.68 14.51 25.27
CA ARG A 435 8.69 13.43 24.30
C ARG A 435 8.20 12.18 25.01
N GLU A 436 6.98 11.78 24.78
CA GLU A 436 6.42 10.59 25.42
C GLU A 436 6.09 9.53 24.38
N ALA A 437 6.59 8.32 24.61
CA ALA A 437 6.23 7.16 23.85
C ALA A 437 5.00 6.50 24.47
N ILE A 438 3.95 6.32 23.69
CA ILE A 438 2.80 5.51 24.05
C ILE A 438 2.76 4.32 23.10
N GLU A 439 2.85 3.09 23.64
CA GLU A 439 2.86 1.86 22.85
C GLU A 439 3.88 1.84 21.68
N GLY A 440 5.07 2.42 21.88
CA GLY A 440 6.14 2.45 20.87
C GLY A 440 6.08 3.62 19.88
N SER A 441 5.15 4.56 20.06
CA SER A 441 5.04 5.79 19.26
C SER A 441 5.13 7.03 20.14
N PHE A 442 5.36 8.20 19.51
CA PHE A 442 5.64 9.43 20.23
C PHE A 442 4.48 10.40 20.15
N LEU A 443 4.05 10.96 21.30
CA LEU A 443 3.21 12.15 21.34
C LEU A 443 4.11 13.38 21.33
N PHE A 444 3.97 14.20 20.29
CA PHE A 444 4.65 15.48 20.22
C PHE A 444 3.81 16.56 20.93
N ARG A 445 4.43 17.24 21.89
CA ARG A 445 3.84 18.37 22.60
C ARG A 445 4.88 19.47 22.79
N GLY A 446 4.52 20.67 22.44
CA GLY A 446 5.36 21.83 22.73
C GLY A 446 5.00 23.07 21.93
N PRO A 447 5.55 24.23 22.34
CA PRO A 447 5.46 25.46 21.57
C PRO A 447 6.11 25.25 20.19
N GLY A 448 5.55 25.85 19.15
CA GLY A 448 6.04 25.71 17.76
C GLY A 448 5.54 24.46 17.02
N ARG A 449 4.66 23.66 17.60
CA ARG A 449 4.04 22.49 16.97
C ARG A 449 3.45 22.78 15.59
N TYR A 450 2.94 23.99 15.37
CA TYR A 450 2.27 24.41 14.15
C TYR A 450 3.15 25.26 13.23
N GLN A 451 4.41 25.46 13.59
CA GLN A 451 5.37 26.19 12.78
C GLN A 451 6.06 25.21 11.82
N THR A 452 5.60 25.21 10.60
CA THR A 452 6.24 24.40 9.55
C THR A 452 7.57 25.04 9.16
N PRO A 453 8.69 24.31 9.26
CA PRO A 453 9.98 24.83 8.81
C PRO A 453 9.98 25.07 7.30
N PRO A 454 10.87 25.95 6.79
CA PRO A 454 10.95 26.25 5.36
C PRO A 454 11.37 25.01 4.56
N SER A 455 10.64 24.73 3.47
CA SER A 455 11.01 23.78 2.45
C SER A 455 11.83 24.45 1.36
N TYR A 456 12.74 23.70 0.73
CA TYR A 456 13.63 24.23 -0.29
C TYR A 456 13.60 23.38 -1.56
N PHE A 457 13.81 24.03 -2.68
CA PHE A 457 14.18 23.36 -3.93
C PHE A 457 15.55 22.72 -3.76
N LEU A 458 15.67 21.42 -4.06
CA LEU A 458 16.96 20.73 -3.96
C LEU A 458 17.55 20.57 -5.37
N ILE A 459 18.74 21.14 -5.57
CA ILE A 459 19.44 21.07 -6.85
C ILE A 459 19.84 19.61 -7.09
N ARG A 460 19.33 19.02 -8.18
CA ARG A 460 19.49 17.60 -8.52
C ARG A 460 19.00 16.62 -7.45
N GLY A 461 18.08 17.04 -6.59
CA GLY A 461 17.54 16.19 -5.50
C GLY A 461 18.50 16.02 -4.30
N ASP A 462 19.63 16.70 -4.29
CA ASP A 462 20.63 16.62 -3.21
C ASP A 462 20.18 17.46 -2.00
N VAL A 463 19.98 16.80 -0.88
CA VAL A 463 19.50 17.39 0.39
C VAL A 463 20.46 18.44 0.96
N ASN A 464 21.74 18.36 0.60
CA ASN A 464 22.78 19.29 1.03
C ASN A 464 22.90 20.53 0.14
N THR A 465 22.30 20.47 -1.07
CA THR A 465 22.39 21.57 -2.06
C THR A 465 21.03 22.27 -2.21
N LYS A 466 20.73 23.15 -1.25
CA LYS A 466 19.47 23.89 -1.17
C LYS A 466 19.49 25.09 -2.12
N GLY A 467 18.44 25.22 -2.95
CA GLY A 467 18.14 26.36 -3.79
C GLY A 467 17.13 27.29 -3.14
N ALA A 468 16.19 27.82 -3.92
CA ALA A 468 15.17 28.74 -3.44
C ALA A 468 14.23 28.11 -2.44
N GLN A 469 13.73 28.90 -1.48
CA GLN A 469 12.64 28.47 -0.60
C GLN A 469 11.37 28.23 -1.42
N MET A 470 10.70 27.10 -1.13
CA MET A 470 9.49 26.69 -1.84
C MET A 470 8.23 26.96 -1.01
N GLN A 471 7.22 27.45 -1.70
CA GLN A 471 5.88 27.55 -1.16
C GLN A 471 5.05 26.32 -1.59
N PRO A 472 4.04 25.91 -0.78
CA PRO A 472 3.07 24.91 -1.18
C PRO A 472 2.42 25.22 -2.54
N GLY A 473 2.08 24.19 -3.30
CA GLY A 473 1.42 24.34 -4.59
C GLY A 473 1.22 22.99 -5.26
N PHE A 474 0.74 23.01 -6.50
CA PHE A 474 0.25 21.82 -7.21
C PHE A 474 0.96 21.65 -8.54
N ILE A 475 0.65 20.54 -9.23
CA ILE A 475 1.19 20.22 -10.56
C ILE A 475 0.52 21.15 -11.58
N GLN A 476 1.32 21.98 -12.24
CA GLN A 476 0.82 23.06 -13.08
C GLN A 476 0.00 22.59 -14.29
N VAL A 477 0.42 21.49 -14.94
CA VAL A 477 -0.25 21.01 -16.18
C VAL A 477 -1.70 20.60 -15.97
N ILE A 478 -2.05 20.18 -14.75
CA ILE A 478 -3.42 19.78 -14.36
C ILE A 478 -4.09 20.80 -13.43
N THR A 479 -3.48 21.99 -13.31
CA THR A 479 -4.02 23.07 -12.48
C THR A 479 -4.19 24.32 -13.36
N GLU A 480 -5.42 24.62 -13.72
CA GLU A 480 -5.72 25.72 -14.62
C GLU A 480 -5.28 27.05 -14.00
N GLY A 481 -4.46 27.81 -14.73
CA GLY A 481 -4.05 29.17 -14.34
C GLY A 481 -3.08 29.25 -13.16
N ASN A 482 -2.65 28.14 -12.55
CA ASN A 482 -1.78 28.11 -11.37
C ASN A 482 -2.19 29.17 -10.31
N PRO A 483 -3.43 29.11 -9.80
CA PRO A 483 -3.93 30.08 -8.84
C PRO A 483 -3.02 30.10 -7.60
N PRO A 484 -2.85 31.24 -6.92
CA PRO A 484 -2.19 31.28 -5.64
C PRO A 484 -2.90 30.34 -4.68
N LEU A 485 -2.13 29.55 -3.94
CA LEU A 485 -2.67 28.64 -2.95
C LEU A 485 -3.34 29.44 -1.84
N GLU A 486 -4.66 29.39 -1.78
CA GLU A 486 -5.42 29.90 -0.64
C GLU A 486 -5.35 28.83 0.47
N LEU A 487 -4.50 29.08 1.46
CA LEU A 487 -4.50 28.24 2.66
C LEU A 487 -5.74 28.57 3.49
N PRO A 488 -6.50 27.57 3.92
CA PRO A 488 -7.56 27.81 4.90
C PRO A 488 -6.95 28.46 6.15
N PRO A 489 -7.72 29.31 6.88
CA PRO A 489 -7.22 29.96 8.07
C PRO A 489 -6.57 28.95 9.00
N ALA A 490 -5.32 29.21 9.39
CA ALA A 490 -4.64 28.36 10.35
C ALA A 490 -5.45 28.34 11.65
N SER A 491 -5.89 27.16 12.07
CA SER A 491 -6.70 26.99 13.29
C SER A 491 -5.89 27.15 14.59
N GLY A 492 -4.65 27.60 14.50
CA GLY A 492 -3.68 27.60 15.60
C GLY A 492 -3.13 26.21 15.92
N GLN A 493 -3.68 25.18 15.29
CA GLN A 493 -3.28 23.77 15.47
C GLN A 493 -2.70 23.11 14.21
N THR A 494 -2.87 23.73 13.05
CA THR A 494 -2.37 23.26 11.75
C THR A 494 -2.05 24.41 10.82
N SER A 495 -1.19 24.17 9.82
CA SER A 495 -0.88 25.14 8.76
C SER A 495 -1.94 25.18 7.65
N GLY A 496 -2.84 24.21 7.58
CA GLY A 496 -3.84 24.07 6.51
C GLY A 496 -3.28 23.59 5.17
N ARG A 497 -1.97 23.29 5.09
CA ARG A 497 -1.31 22.92 3.82
C ARG A 497 -1.78 21.59 3.26
N ARG A 498 -1.96 20.57 4.12
CA ARG A 498 -2.45 19.26 3.72
C ARG A 498 -3.92 19.31 3.34
N ARG A 499 -4.72 20.15 4.03
CA ARG A 499 -6.12 20.38 3.65
C ARG A 499 -6.21 21.01 2.26
N ALA A 500 -5.41 22.01 1.95
CA ALA A 500 -5.39 22.61 0.61
C ALA A 500 -4.96 21.59 -0.46
N LEU A 501 -4.00 20.72 -0.15
CA LEU A 501 -3.60 19.62 -1.05
C LEU A 501 -4.76 18.65 -1.26
N ALA A 502 -5.47 18.25 -0.21
CA ALA A 502 -6.61 17.36 -0.29
C ALA A 502 -7.74 17.93 -1.14
N GLU A 503 -8.09 19.21 -0.93
CA GLU A 503 -9.13 19.89 -1.72
C GLU A 503 -8.76 19.96 -3.21
N TRP A 504 -7.51 20.24 -3.53
CA TRP A 504 -7.04 20.23 -4.93
C TRP A 504 -7.14 18.83 -5.54
N LEU A 505 -6.76 17.77 -4.81
CA LEU A 505 -6.85 16.40 -5.31
C LEU A 505 -8.28 15.98 -5.64
N VAL A 506 -9.25 16.40 -4.83
CA VAL A 506 -10.66 16.01 -5.01
C VAL A 506 -11.49 17.07 -5.76
N SER A 507 -10.84 18.12 -6.27
CA SER A 507 -11.52 19.11 -7.09
C SER A 507 -12.15 18.47 -8.32
N PRO A 508 -13.40 18.82 -8.68
CA PRO A 508 -14.00 18.37 -9.95
C PRO A 508 -13.21 18.79 -11.19
N ASP A 509 -12.34 19.78 -11.05
CA ASP A 509 -11.48 20.27 -12.12
C ASP A 509 -10.19 19.42 -12.26
N ASN A 510 -9.88 18.56 -11.29
CA ASN A 510 -8.73 17.65 -11.37
C ASN A 510 -9.08 16.48 -12.31
N PRO A 511 -8.42 16.34 -13.48
CA PRO A 511 -8.79 15.36 -14.49
C PRO A 511 -8.34 13.93 -14.17
N LEU A 512 -7.72 13.66 -13.03
CA LEU A 512 -7.05 12.39 -12.76
C LEU A 512 -7.66 11.63 -11.59
N THR A 513 -7.98 12.26 -10.49
CA THR A 513 -8.36 11.57 -9.25
C THR A 513 -9.54 10.62 -9.43
N ALA A 514 -10.64 11.10 -10.00
CA ALA A 514 -11.81 10.27 -10.27
C ALA A 514 -11.52 9.24 -11.37
N ARG A 515 -10.82 9.63 -12.44
CA ARG A 515 -10.46 8.78 -13.57
C ARG A 515 -9.59 7.58 -13.15
N VAL A 516 -8.61 7.80 -12.30
CA VAL A 516 -7.75 6.75 -11.76
C VAL A 516 -8.55 5.76 -10.91
N MET A 517 -9.47 6.26 -10.06
CA MET A 517 -10.27 5.39 -9.19
C MET A 517 -11.26 4.54 -9.99
N VAL A 518 -11.99 5.11 -10.94
CA VAL A 518 -12.92 4.31 -11.77
C VAL A 518 -12.19 3.29 -12.64
N ASN A 519 -10.98 3.63 -13.13
CA ASN A 519 -10.16 2.69 -13.88
C ASN A 519 -9.65 1.53 -13.02
N ARG A 520 -9.38 1.75 -11.72
CA ARG A 520 -9.04 0.67 -10.78
C ARG A 520 -10.24 -0.22 -10.47
N ILE A 521 -11.41 0.36 -10.22
CA ILE A 521 -12.64 -0.42 -10.03
C ILE A 521 -12.87 -1.31 -11.25
N TRP A 522 -12.73 -0.75 -12.45
CA TRP A 522 -12.82 -1.48 -13.70
C TRP A 522 -11.80 -2.63 -13.80
N HIS A 523 -10.53 -2.34 -13.48
CA HIS A 523 -9.47 -3.36 -13.47
C HIS A 523 -9.80 -4.54 -12.56
N HIS A 524 -10.29 -4.27 -11.36
CA HIS A 524 -10.59 -5.34 -10.40
C HIS A 524 -11.78 -6.20 -10.83
N HIS A 525 -12.71 -5.69 -11.64
CA HIS A 525 -13.79 -6.49 -12.22
C HIS A 525 -13.37 -7.25 -13.47
N PHE A 526 -12.62 -6.62 -14.37
CA PHE A 526 -12.32 -7.18 -15.69
C PHE A 526 -10.89 -7.73 -15.83
N GLY A 527 -10.05 -7.62 -14.80
CA GLY A 527 -8.65 -8.07 -14.80
C GLY A 527 -7.70 -7.20 -15.61
N ARG A 528 -8.20 -6.14 -16.27
CA ARG A 528 -7.42 -5.11 -16.96
C ARG A 528 -8.17 -3.78 -16.92
N GLY A 529 -7.47 -2.70 -16.64
CA GLY A 529 -8.03 -1.35 -16.72
C GLY A 529 -8.37 -0.93 -18.15
N ILE A 530 -9.25 0.04 -18.32
CA ILE A 530 -9.44 0.74 -19.60
C ILE A 530 -8.11 1.34 -20.03
N VAL A 531 -7.37 1.92 -19.08
CA VAL A 531 -5.93 2.19 -19.14
C VAL A 531 -5.22 1.08 -18.40
N SER A 532 -4.41 0.26 -19.08
CA SER A 532 -3.81 -0.93 -18.47
C SER A 532 -2.68 -0.60 -17.47
N THR A 533 -2.02 0.55 -17.62
CA THR A 533 -0.99 1.06 -16.71
C THR A 533 -1.63 1.87 -15.58
N LEU A 534 -2.17 1.17 -14.54
CA LEU A 534 -3.00 1.77 -13.49
C LEU A 534 -2.32 2.91 -12.70
N ASP A 535 -1.01 2.85 -12.58
CA ASP A 535 -0.20 3.80 -11.81
C ASP A 535 0.54 4.81 -12.71
N ASN A 536 0.26 4.79 -14.03
CA ASN A 536 0.88 5.69 -15.01
C ASN A 536 -0.07 6.01 -16.16
N PHE A 537 -0.72 7.17 -16.08
CA PHE A 537 -1.55 7.78 -17.12
C PHE A 537 -0.76 8.80 -17.95
N GLY A 538 0.51 9.00 -17.62
CA GLY A 538 1.42 9.86 -18.35
C GLY A 538 1.76 9.32 -19.75
N LYS A 539 2.59 10.06 -20.48
CA LYS A 539 2.94 9.76 -21.89
C LYS A 539 3.63 8.40 -22.11
N MET A 540 4.18 7.82 -21.06
CA MET A 540 4.78 6.47 -21.10
C MET A 540 3.79 5.38 -20.68
N GLY A 541 2.59 5.74 -20.25
CA GLY A 541 1.50 4.80 -19.98
C GLY A 541 0.72 4.44 -21.26
N ASP A 542 -0.16 3.46 -21.12
CA ASP A 542 -1.03 3.04 -22.23
C ASP A 542 -2.15 4.05 -22.46
N SER A 543 -2.57 4.17 -23.70
CA SER A 543 -3.77 4.91 -24.04
C SER A 543 -5.03 4.12 -23.65
N PRO A 544 -6.13 4.79 -23.27
CA PRO A 544 -7.38 4.12 -22.96
C PRO A 544 -7.94 3.36 -24.16
N THR A 545 -8.42 2.14 -23.94
CA THR A 545 -9.08 1.32 -24.97
C THR A 545 -10.45 1.87 -25.37
N HIS A 546 -11.11 2.51 -24.41
CA HIS A 546 -12.45 3.12 -24.56
C HIS A 546 -12.43 4.54 -23.95
N PRO A 547 -11.86 5.54 -24.63
CA PRO A 547 -11.67 6.86 -24.08
C PRO A 547 -12.98 7.56 -23.70
N GLU A 548 -14.00 7.47 -24.55
CA GLU A 548 -15.32 8.07 -24.26
C GLU A 548 -16.00 7.44 -23.04
N LEU A 549 -15.86 6.13 -22.86
CA LEU A 549 -16.37 5.41 -21.69
C LEU A 549 -15.62 5.82 -20.41
N LEU A 550 -14.30 5.98 -20.48
CA LEU A 550 -13.49 6.38 -19.32
C LEU A 550 -13.90 7.77 -18.84
N ASP A 551 -14.02 8.73 -19.75
CA ASP A 551 -14.47 10.09 -19.44
C ASP A 551 -15.90 10.10 -18.88
N TRP A 552 -16.80 9.29 -19.47
CA TRP A 552 -18.17 9.17 -18.98
C TRP A 552 -18.23 8.57 -17.57
N LEU A 553 -17.49 7.50 -17.31
CA LEU A 553 -17.42 6.86 -15.98
C LEU A 553 -16.88 7.81 -14.91
N GLU A 554 -15.87 8.62 -15.25
CA GLU A 554 -15.31 9.62 -14.35
C GLU A 554 -16.36 10.64 -13.93
N VAL A 555 -17.09 11.23 -14.90
CA VAL A 555 -18.13 12.21 -14.62
C VAL A 555 -19.30 11.57 -13.85
N GLU A 556 -19.70 10.36 -14.21
CA GLU A 556 -20.75 9.63 -13.49
C GLU A 556 -20.35 9.30 -12.05
N PHE A 557 -19.11 8.96 -11.80
CA PHE A 557 -18.61 8.71 -10.45
C PHE A 557 -18.76 9.95 -9.57
N MET A 558 -18.38 11.13 -10.08
CA MET A 558 -18.55 12.40 -9.37
C MET A 558 -20.04 12.74 -9.19
N ASN A 559 -20.85 12.63 -10.24
CA ASN A 559 -22.28 12.92 -10.21
C ASN A 559 -23.07 12.00 -9.27
N ARG A 560 -22.61 10.78 -9.06
CA ARG A 560 -23.20 9.82 -8.10
C ARG A 560 -22.59 9.96 -6.68
N GLY A 561 -22.04 11.12 -6.36
CA GLY A 561 -21.51 11.43 -5.03
C GLY A 561 -20.25 10.64 -4.69
N TRP A 562 -19.40 10.33 -5.66
CA TRP A 562 -18.15 9.60 -5.47
C TRP A 562 -18.33 8.21 -4.81
N SER A 563 -19.53 7.59 -5.01
CA SER A 563 -19.90 6.30 -4.43
C SER A 563 -19.27 5.14 -5.20
N MET A 564 -18.42 4.38 -4.53
CA MET A 564 -17.82 3.19 -5.11
C MET A 564 -18.85 2.09 -5.33
N LYS A 565 -19.82 1.94 -4.43
CA LYS A 565 -20.90 0.94 -4.58
C LYS A 565 -21.79 1.23 -5.78
N GLN A 566 -22.02 2.50 -6.12
CA GLN A 566 -22.76 2.86 -7.35
C GLN A 566 -22.00 2.44 -8.61
N MET A 567 -20.66 2.56 -8.62
CA MET A 567 -19.86 2.07 -9.76
C MET A 567 -19.92 0.55 -9.88
N HIS A 568 -19.90 -0.20 -8.78
CA HIS A 568 -20.08 -1.65 -8.81
C HIS A 568 -21.43 -2.04 -9.40
N ARG A 569 -22.52 -1.39 -8.96
CA ARG A 569 -23.85 -1.62 -9.53
C ARG A 569 -23.86 -1.42 -11.03
N LEU A 570 -23.35 -0.29 -11.48
CA LEU A 570 -23.31 0.08 -12.89
C LEU A 570 -22.55 -0.95 -13.73
N ILE A 571 -21.37 -1.37 -13.26
CA ILE A 571 -20.52 -2.33 -13.95
C ILE A 571 -21.16 -3.73 -13.94
N MET A 572 -21.60 -4.22 -12.79
CA MET A 572 -22.06 -5.60 -12.65
C MET A 572 -23.43 -5.87 -13.26
N THR A 573 -24.25 -4.82 -13.44
CA THR A 573 -25.54 -4.95 -14.16
C THR A 573 -25.37 -4.93 -15.67
N SER A 574 -24.18 -4.54 -16.20
CA SER A 574 -23.92 -4.56 -17.64
C SER A 574 -23.88 -5.98 -18.21
N ASP A 575 -24.28 -6.13 -19.45
CA ASP A 575 -24.12 -7.38 -20.19
C ASP A 575 -22.64 -7.70 -20.42
N THR A 576 -21.81 -6.66 -20.53
CA THR A 576 -20.34 -6.79 -20.63
C THR A 576 -19.76 -7.57 -19.46
N TYR A 577 -20.20 -7.32 -18.22
CA TYR A 577 -19.77 -8.07 -17.05
C TYR A 577 -20.33 -9.51 -17.03
N LYS A 578 -21.56 -9.70 -17.53
CA LYS A 578 -22.25 -11.00 -17.53
C LYS A 578 -21.77 -11.96 -18.62
N ARG A 579 -20.92 -11.53 -19.57
CA ARG A 579 -20.41 -12.38 -20.66
C ARG A 579 -19.71 -13.63 -20.14
N ALA A 580 -19.82 -14.71 -20.92
CA ALA A 580 -19.07 -15.94 -20.67
C ALA A 580 -17.57 -15.71 -20.90
N SER A 581 -16.72 -16.38 -20.11
CA SER A 581 -15.27 -16.40 -20.29
C SER A 581 -14.84 -17.51 -21.26
N GLU A 582 -15.51 -18.66 -21.18
CA GLU A 582 -15.26 -19.82 -22.02
C GLU A 582 -16.08 -19.70 -23.32
N TYR A 583 -15.64 -18.83 -24.20
CA TYR A 583 -16.26 -18.64 -25.52
C TYR A 583 -15.15 -18.52 -26.57
N ALA A 584 -15.16 -19.42 -27.54
CA ALA A 584 -14.23 -19.45 -28.65
C ALA A 584 -14.89 -18.92 -29.92
N ASP A 585 -14.40 -17.79 -30.43
CA ASP A 585 -14.76 -17.23 -31.73
C ASP A 585 -13.48 -16.91 -32.48
N ALA A 586 -13.20 -17.63 -33.55
CA ALA A 586 -11.96 -17.49 -34.33
C ALA A 586 -11.82 -16.09 -34.96
N GLY A 587 -12.96 -15.47 -35.35
CA GLY A 587 -12.98 -14.12 -35.92
C GLY A 587 -12.66 -13.05 -34.86
N ALA A 588 -13.21 -13.17 -33.66
CA ALA A 588 -12.89 -12.30 -32.53
C ALA A 588 -11.45 -12.47 -32.08
N MET A 589 -10.97 -13.70 -31.93
CA MET A 589 -9.59 -14.02 -31.58
C MET A 589 -8.58 -13.46 -32.57
N SER A 590 -8.88 -13.46 -33.86
CA SER A 590 -8.00 -12.87 -34.90
C SER A 590 -7.95 -11.35 -34.83
N LYS A 591 -9.06 -10.69 -34.46
CA LYS A 591 -9.17 -9.22 -34.46
C LYS A 591 -8.75 -8.59 -33.12
N ASP A 592 -8.99 -9.29 -32.01
CA ASP A 592 -8.67 -8.85 -30.66
C ASP A 592 -8.24 -10.04 -29.79
N PRO A 593 -7.03 -10.59 -30.03
CA PRO A 593 -6.53 -11.78 -29.31
C PRO A 593 -6.36 -11.54 -27.81
N GLU A 594 -6.03 -10.30 -27.41
CA GLU A 594 -5.87 -9.92 -26.01
C GLU A 594 -7.19 -9.59 -25.32
N ASN A 595 -8.33 -9.67 -26.01
CA ASN A 595 -9.64 -9.29 -25.48
C ASN A 595 -9.65 -7.88 -24.85
N ARG A 596 -9.01 -6.92 -25.55
CA ARG A 596 -8.95 -5.51 -25.10
C ARG A 596 -10.28 -4.81 -25.20
N LEU A 597 -11.13 -5.25 -26.13
CA LEU A 597 -12.47 -4.71 -26.38
C LEU A 597 -13.56 -5.45 -25.58
N LEU A 598 -13.17 -6.38 -24.70
CA LEU A 598 -14.10 -7.09 -23.80
C LEU A 598 -15.19 -7.89 -24.54
N TRP A 599 -14.91 -8.48 -25.70
CA TRP A 599 -15.90 -9.30 -26.41
C TRP A 599 -16.29 -10.56 -25.65
N ARG A 600 -15.49 -11.00 -24.66
CA ARG A 600 -15.83 -12.01 -23.64
C ARG A 600 -15.35 -11.56 -22.27
N TYR A 601 -15.81 -12.21 -21.19
CA TYR A 601 -15.22 -11.98 -19.86
C TYR A 601 -13.80 -12.58 -19.82
N ARG A 602 -12.88 -11.94 -19.09
CA ARG A 602 -11.51 -12.41 -18.93
C ARG A 602 -11.42 -13.37 -17.75
N GLU A 603 -11.01 -14.61 -17.98
CA GLU A 603 -10.62 -15.51 -16.89
C GLU A 603 -9.40 -14.93 -16.18
N ARG A 604 -9.43 -14.93 -14.85
CA ARG A 604 -8.34 -14.39 -14.03
C ARG A 604 -8.10 -15.26 -12.79
N ARG A 605 -6.81 -15.43 -12.44
CA ARG A 605 -6.44 -16.09 -11.18
C ARG A 605 -6.92 -15.26 -10.00
N LEU A 606 -7.39 -15.91 -8.94
CA LEU A 606 -7.78 -15.28 -7.69
C LEU A 606 -6.55 -14.72 -6.96
N ASP A 607 -6.73 -13.63 -6.21
CA ASP A 607 -5.69 -13.07 -5.35
C ASP A 607 -5.33 -14.06 -4.23
N ALA A 608 -4.10 -13.97 -3.73
CA ALA A 608 -3.57 -14.83 -2.68
C ALA A 608 -4.50 -14.95 -1.45
N GLU A 609 -5.05 -13.81 -1.03
CA GLU A 609 -5.96 -13.75 0.11
C GLU A 609 -7.27 -14.49 -0.19
N ILE A 610 -7.82 -14.36 -1.41
CA ILE A 610 -9.05 -15.07 -1.79
C ILE A 610 -8.81 -16.59 -1.81
N ILE A 611 -7.65 -17.03 -2.32
CA ILE A 611 -7.30 -18.45 -2.36
C ILE A 611 -7.28 -19.02 -0.93
N ARG A 612 -6.53 -18.41 -0.02
CA ARG A 612 -6.46 -18.85 1.37
C ARG A 612 -7.83 -18.79 2.07
N ASP A 613 -8.57 -17.71 1.89
CA ASP A 613 -9.87 -17.52 2.52
C ASP A 613 -10.92 -18.50 1.96
N SER A 614 -10.84 -18.83 0.66
CA SER A 614 -11.69 -19.86 0.03
C SER A 614 -11.39 -21.25 0.57
N ILE A 615 -10.12 -21.61 0.76
CA ILE A 615 -9.72 -22.89 1.39
C ILE A 615 -10.34 -22.99 2.79
N LEU A 616 -10.23 -21.93 3.62
CA LEU A 616 -10.82 -21.87 4.95
C LEU A 616 -12.36 -21.94 4.92
N ALA A 617 -13.00 -21.26 3.96
CA ALA A 617 -14.46 -21.28 3.84
C ALA A 617 -14.99 -22.65 3.44
N VAL A 618 -14.33 -23.31 2.49
CA VAL A 618 -14.71 -24.62 1.97
C VAL A 618 -14.48 -25.73 3.01
N SER A 619 -13.37 -25.67 3.75
CA SER A 619 -13.10 -26.60 4.86
C SER A 619 -14.05 -26.42 6.05
N GLY A 620 -14.74 -25.27 6.14
CA GLY A 620 -15.61 -24.92 7.27
C GLY A 620 -14.84 -24.28 8.45
N ALA A 621 -13.56 -24.03 8.31
CA ALA A 621 -12.69 -23.53 9.37
C ALA A 621 -12.65 -21.97 9.47
N LEU A 622 -13.19 -21.25 8.49
CA LEU A 622 -13.10 -19.79 8.42
C LEU A 622 -13.74 -19.12 9.63
N ASN A 623 -12.93 -18.43 10.42
CA ASN A 623 -13.41 -17.49 11.42
C ASN A 623 -13.76 -16.15 10.74
N ARG A 624 -15.03 -15.75 10.84
CA ARG A 624 -15.59 -14.55 10.19
C ARG A 624 -15.57 -13.29 11.07
N GLU A 625 -14.84 -13.31 12.17
CA GLU A 625 -14.67 -12.15 13.04
C GLU A 625 -14.05 -10.98 12.28
N ILE A 626 -14.64 -9.77 12.40
CA ILE A 626 -14.27 -8.57 11.68
C ILE A 626 -13.51 -7.60 12.58
N GLY A 627 -12.45 -6.98 12.03
CA GLY A 627 -11.70 -5.93 12.71
C GLY A 627 -10.77 -6.41 13.82
N GLY A 628 -10.17 -5.49 14.53
CA GLY A 628 -9.33 -5.78 15.69
C GLY A 628 -7.86 -6.09 15.36
N ARG A 629 -7.13 -6.52 16.36
CA ARG A 629 -5.69 -6.78 16.24
C ARG A 629 -5.38 -7.84 15.18
N PRO A 630 -4.20 -7.75 14.53
CA PRO A 630 -3.80 -8.72 13.51
C PRO A 630 -3.57 -10.11 14.11
N ILE A 631 -3.69 -11.12 13.23
CA ILE A 631 -3.45 -12.54 13.53
C ILE A 631 -2.10 -12.99 12.99
N PHE A 632 -1.56 -14.06 13.59
CA PHE A 632 -0.28 -14.65 13.24
C PHE A 632 -0.46 -16.13 12.86
N PRO A 633 -0.80 -16.46 11.61
CA PRO A 633 -0.85 -17.84 11.16
C PRO A 633 0.49 -18.54 11.37
N LYS A 634 0.44 -19.87 11.45
CA LYS A 634 1.65 -20.66 11.61
C LYS A 634 2.55 -20.53 10.38
N ILE A 635 3.83 -20.30 10.63
CA ILE A 635 4.92 -20.30 9.63
C ILE A 635 5.84 -21.49 9.96
N GLN A 636 6.43 -22.08 8.94
CA GLN A 636 7.37 -23.17 9.07
C GLN A 636 8.57 -22.79 9.92
N ALA A 637 9.04 -23.73 10.76
CA ALA A 637 10.11 -23.47 11.72
C ALA A 637 11.43 -23.05 11.06
N GLU A 638 11.70 -23.60 9.87
CA GLU A 638 12.88 -23.28 9.06
C GLU A 638 12.92 -21.83 8.59
N VAL A 639 11.74 -21.30 8.20
CA VAL A 639 11.58 -19.90 7.82
C VAL A 639 11.82 -18.99 9.04
N LEU A 640 11.27 -19.36 10.20
CA LEU A 640 11.48 -18.59 11.44
C LEU A 640 12.92 -18.66 11.94
N ALA A 641 13.60 -19.80 11.76
CA ALA A 641 14.99 -19.97 12.17
C ALA A 641 15.98 -19.12 11.37
N SER A 642 15.62 -18.73 10.14
CA SER A 642 16.42 -17.83 9.31
C SER A 642 16.36 -16.37 9.78
N MET A 643 15.44 -16.02 10.69
CA MET A 643 15.23 -14.66 11.17
C MET A 643 15.95 -14.39 12.49
N GLN A 644 16.70 -13.31 12.54
CA GLN A 644 17.24 -12.78 13.78
C GLN A 644 16.07 -12.19 14.60
N ASN A 645 15.85 -12.68 15.84
CA ASN A 645 14.94 -12.10 16.84
C ASN A 645 13.43 -12.43 16.75
N GLY A 646 13.01 -13.66 16.96
CA GLY A 646 11.69 -14.04 17.54
C GLY A 646 10.43 -13.20 17.19
N ILE A 647 10.36 -12.66 15.98
CA ILE A 647 9.53 -11.52 15.58
C ILE A 647 8.08 -11.94 15.24
N TRP A 648 7.84 -13.24 15.01
CA TRP A 648 6.49 -13.74 14.65
C TRP A 648 5.83 -14.42 15.84
N LYS A 649 4.77 -13.81 16.37
CA LYS A 649 4.07 -14.24 17.61
C LYS A 649 3.03 -15.34 17.34
N GLN A 650 3.38 -16.36 16.56
CA GLN A 650 2.42 -17.45 16.26
C GLN A 650 2.01 -18.24 17.51
N SER A 651 0.77 -18.71 17.50
CA SER A 651 0.28 -19.68 18.48
C SER A 651 1.01 -21.01 18.34
N LYS A 652 1.17 -21.76 19.46
CA LYS A 652 1.71 -23.13 19.43
C LYS A 652 0.81 -24.07 18.63
N GLN A 653 -0.50 -23.84 18.66
CA GLN A 653 -1.49 -24.60 17.91
C GLN A 653 -2.11 -23.69 16.85
N ASP A 654 -2.17 -24.17 15.61
CA ASP A 654 -2.93 -23.54 14.54
C ASP A 654 -4.43 -23.81 14.78
N GLY A 655 -5.25 -22.77 14.78
CA GLY A 655 -6.66 -22.87 15.17
C GLY A 655 -7.50 -21.66 14.77
N PRO A 656 -8.75 -21.56 15.26
CA PRO A 656 -9.71 -20.54 14.83
C PRO A 656 -9.22 -19.09 14.91
N GLU A 657 -8.36 -18.77 15.88
CA GLU A 657 -7.77 -17.42 15.99
C GLU A 657 -6.86 -17.10 14.81
N ALA A 658 -6.09 -18.09 14.29
CA ALA A 658 -5.22 -17.94 13.13
C ALA A 658 -5.97 -18.12 11.78
N TRP A 659 -7.24 -18.56 11.81
CA TRP A 659 -8.05 -18.85 10.63
C TRP A 659 -9.05 -17.74 10.28
N ARG A 660 -8.81 -16.53 10.72
CA ARG A 660 -9.55 -15.34 10.26
C ARG A 660 -9.18 -15.01 8.81
N ARG A 661 -9.95 -14.10 8.21
CA ARG A 661 -9.69 -13.57 6.86
C ARG A 661 -8.25 -13.07 6.71
N SER A 662 -7.68 -13.28 5.54
CA SER A 662 -6.28 -12.94 5.23
C SER A 662 -5.98 -11.44 5.33
N VAL A 663 -6.97 -10.57 5.24
CA VAL A 663 -6.81 -9.11 5.46
C VAL A 663 -6.36 -8.78 6.88
N TYR A 664 -6.60 -9.66 7.84
CA TYR A 664 -6.21 -9.52 9.25
C TYR A 664 -4.85 -10.12 9.61
N ILE A 665 -4.18 -10.78 8.66
CA ILE A 665 -2.84 -11.31 8.89
C ILE A 665 -1.87 -10.16 9.14
N TYR A 666 -1.03 -10.31 10.18
CA TYR A 666 0.03 -9.36 10.50
C TYR A 666 0.94 -9.14 9.28
N ARG A 667 1.06 -7.91 8.83
CA ARG A 667 1.84 -7.52 7.65
C ARG A 667 3.24 -7.09 8.06
N LYS A 668 4.16 -8.06 8.16
CA LYS A 668 5.58 -7.81 8.40
C LYS A 668 6.28 -7.53 7.08
N ARG A 669 6.95 -6.37 6.95
CA ARG A 669 7.65 -5.99 5.70
C ARG A 669 8.83 -6.90 5.40
N GLY A 670 9.58 -7.29 6.45
CA GLY A 670 10.72 -8.19 6.34
C GLY A 670 10.35 -9.69 6.31
N LEU A 671 9.08 -10.06 6.57
CA LEU A 671 8.62 -11.45 6.60
C LEU A 671 7.16 -11.54 6.14
N PRO A 672 6.86 -11.46 4.85
CA PRO A 672 5.53 -11.75 4.35
C PRO A 672 5.17 -13.22 4.60
N LEU A 673 3.87 -13.53 4.78
CA LEU A 673 3.43 -14.92 4.91
C LEU A 673 3.75 -15.68 3.61
N PRO A 674 4.55 -16.78 3.64
CA PRO A 674 5.08 -17.44 2.44
C PRO A 674 4.00 -17.85 1.42
N MET A 675 2.87 -18.40 1.88
CA MET A 675 1.77 -18.78 0.99
C MET A 675 1.22 -17.58 0.21
N LEU A 676 1.10 -16.40 0.84
CA LEU A 676 0.60 -15.21 0.14
C LEU A 676 1.64 -14.66 -0.84
N GLU A 677 2.92 -14.71 -0.48
CA GLU A 677 4.02 -14.24 -1.33
C GLU A 677 4.14 -15.08 -2.60
N ILE A 678 4.04 -16.41 -2.50
CA ILE A 678 4.05 -17.33 -3.64
C ILE A 678 2.93 -17.03 -4.63
N PHE A 679 1.78 -16.54 -4.15
CA PHE A 679 0.63 -16.14 -4.95
C PHE A 679 0.61 -14.62 -5.25
N ASP A 680 1.79 -14.01 -5.40
CA ASP A 680 2.00 -12.62 -5.86
C ASP A 680 1.45 -11.53 -4.90
N LEU A 681 1.60 -11.71 -3.59
CA LEU A 681 1.37 -10.62 -2.65
C LEU A 681 2.31 -9.44 -3.01
N PRO A 682 1.80 -8.21 -3.17
CA PRO A 682 2.63 -7.09 -3.55
C PRO A 682 3.64 -6.71 -2.46
N ASN A 683 4.76 -6.12 -2.89
CA ASN A 683 5.74 -5.53 -1.99
C ASN A 683 5.12 -4.35 -1.22
N GLN A 684 5.16 -4.41 0.09
CA GLN A 684 4.54 -3.42 0.99
C GLN A 684 5.40 -2.15 1.19
N ASN A 685 6.58 -2.08 0.56
CA ASN A 685 7.43 -0.89 0.64
C ASN A 685 7.06 0.19 -0.39
N ILE A 686 6.26 -0.14 -1.38
CA ILE A 686 5.83 0.77 -2.45
C ILE A 686 4.32 0.69 -2.68
N SER A 687 3.73 1.80 -3.10
CA SER A 687 2.33 1.84 -3.53
C SER A 687 2.11 0.92 -4.75
N CYS A 688 1.07 0.08 -4.69
CA CYS A 688 0.75 -0.89 -5.74
C CYS A 688 -0.72 -0.73 -6.15
N GLY A 689 -0.96 -0.16 -7.33
CA GLY A 689 -2.30 -0.04 -7.92
C GLY A 689 -2.72 -1.28 -8.71
N ALA A 690 -1.75 -2.07 -9.18
CA ALA A 690 -1.98 -3.33 -9.88
C ALA A 690 -0.99 -4.39 -9.41
N ARG A 691 -1.51 -5.54 -9.01
CA ARG A 691 -0.67 -6.71 -8.66
C ARG A 691 -0.17 -7.41 -9.90
N ASN A 692 1.05 -7.91 -9.85
CA ASN A 692 1.51 -8.89 -10.82
C ASN A 692 0.69 -10.18 -10.67
N VAL A 693 0.51 -10.90 -11.78
CA VAL A 693 -0.11 -12.22 -11.78
C VAL A 693 0.81 -13.16 -12.52
N SER A 694 1.45 -14.05 -11.79
CA SER A 694 2.34 -15.08 -12.35
C SER A 694 1.64 -16.45 -12.34
N THR A 695 2.10 -17.37 -13.18
CA THR A 695 1.76 -18.79 -13.12
C THR A 695 3.06 -19.56 -13.12
N VAL A 696 3.46 -20.01 -11.95
CA VAL A 696 4.76 -20.66 -11.72
C VAL A 696 4.59 -21.98 -10.99
N PRO A 697 5.46 -22.98 -11.21
CA PRO A 697 5.34 -24.31 -10.59
C PRO A 697 5.32 -24.28 -9.06
N THR A 698 5.95 -23.29 -8.43
CA THR A 698 5.98 -23.13 -6.98
C THR A 698 4.60 -22.92 -6.36
N GLN A 699 3.65 -22.34 -7.12
CA GLN A 699 2.26 -22.17 -6.68
C GLN A 699 1.54 -23.53 -6.54
N ALA A 700 1.70 -24.41 -7.54
CA ALA A 700 1.17 -25.76 -7.47
C ALA A 700 1.84 -26.58 -6.35
N LEU A 701 3.18 -26.48 -6.23
CA LEU A 701 3.92 -27.15 -5.16
C LEU A 701 3.50 -26.68 -3.77
N ALA A 702 3.22 -25.39 -3.60
CA ALA A 702 2.71 -24.87 -2.33
C ALA A 702 1.34 -25.47 -1.99
N LEU A 703 0.40 -25.49 -2.94
CA LEU A 703 -0.91 -26.10 -2.72
C LEU A 703 -0.82 -27.61 -2.45
N MET A 704 0.19 -28.29 -3.00
CA MET A 704 0.38 -29.73 -2.81
C MET A 704 1.07 -30.09 -1.48
N ASN A 705 1.92 -29.21 -0.93
CA ASN A 705 2.82 -29.59 0.16
C ASN A 705 2.70 -28.74 1.42
N ASP A 706 1.99 -27.59 1.36
CA ASP A 706 1.90 -26.68 2.52
C ASP A 706 1.06 -27.32 3.64
N ASP A 707 1.59 -27.38 4.85
CA ASP A 707 0.94 -27.94 6.04
C ASP A 707 -0.46 -27.35 6.28
N PHE A 708 -0.64 -26.06 6.02
CA PHE A 708 -1.94 -25.40 6.14
C PHE A 708 -2.94 -26.01 5.15
N VAL A 709 -2.57 -26.18 3.88
CA VAL A 709 -3.46 -26.73 2.83
C VAL A 709 -3.83 -28.18 3.14
N LEU A 710 -2.84 -29.00 3.54
CA LEU A 710 -3.06 -30.41 3.91
C LEU A 710 -4.00 -30.51 5.12
N ARG A 711 -3.79 -29.67 6.13
CA ARG A 711 -4.67 -29.64 7.31
C ARG A 711 -6.10 -29.21 6.94
N GLN A 712 -6.26 -28.19 6.08
CA GLN A 712 -7.59 -27.77 5.64
C GLN A 712 -8.27 -28.83 4.76
N ALA A 713 -7.53 -29.59 3.97
CA ALA A 713 -8.06 -30.74 3.22
C ALA A 713 -8.60 -31.83 4.16
N GLN A 714 -7.91 -32.10 5.28
CA GLN A 714 -8.43 -33.03 6.30
C GLN A 714 -9.72 -32.51 6.95
N LEU A 715 -9.80 -31.19 7.29
CA LEU A 715 -11.00 -30.59 7.84
C LEU A 715 -12.15 -30.62 6.82
N PHE A 716 -11.86 -30.37 5.56
CA PHE A 716 -12.84 -30.49 4.48
C PHE A 716 -13.38 -31.91 4.35
N ALA A 717 -12.52 -32.91 4.38
CA ALA A 717 -12.94 -34.33 4.37
C ALA A 717 -13.85 -34.69 5.57
N ASN A 718 -13.49 -34.22 6.77
CA ASN A 718 -14.32 -34.41 7.96
C ASN A 718 -15.71 -33.79 7.78
N ARG A 719 -15.78 -32.54 7.25
CA ARG A 719 -17.04 -31.86 6.94
C ARG A 719 -17.90 -32.64 5.96
N LEU A 720 -17.29 -33.20 4.90
CA LEU A 720 -18.00 -34.05 3.92
C LEU A 720 -18.51 -35.33 4.57
N GLN A 721 -17.70 -36.01 5.40
CA GLN A 721 -18.06 -37.19 6.12
C GLN A 721 -19.20 -36.98 7.13
N GLU A 722 -19.19 -35.84 7.84
CA GLU A 722 -20.25 -35.46 8.79
C GLU A 722 -21.57 -35.16 8.06
N ALA A 723 -21.51 -34.50 6.91
CA ALA A 723 -22.69 -34.12 6.14
C ALA A 723 -23.35 -35.29 5.39
N ALA A 724 -22.57 -36.30 4.99
CA ALA A 724 -23.04 -37.48 4.25
C ALA A 724 -22.30 -38.75 4.67
N PRO A 725 -22.56 -39.28 5.89
CA PRO A 725 -21.84 -40.44 6.43
C PRO A 725 -21.99 -41.66 5.53
N GLY A 726 -20.87 -42.22 5.04
CA GLY A 726 -20.81 -43.42 4.25
C GLY A 726 -21.37 -43.34 2.82
N ASP A 727 -21.85 -42.17 2.37
CA ASP A 727 -22.38 -41.95 1.02
C ASP A 727 -21.38 -41.18 0.16
N LEU A 728 -20.46 -41.89 -0.48
CA LEU A 728 -19.41 -41.31 -1.32
C LEU A 728 -19.96 -40.43 -2.45
N GLN A 729 -21.11 -40.78 -3.04
CA GLN A 729 -21.69 -40.02 -4.13
C GLN A 729 -22.16 -38.66 -3.64
N LYS A 730 -22.87 -38.63 -2.52
CA LYS A 730 -23.28 -37.35 -1.91
C LYS A 730 -22.07 -36.53 -1.42
N GLN A 731 -21.03 -37.16 -0.90
CA GLN A 731 -19.78 -36.49 -0.51
C GLN A 731 -19.11 -35.81 -1.71
N VAL A 732 -19.03 -36.50 -2.87
CA VAL A 732 -18.51 -35.94 -4.12
C VAL A 732 -19.37 -34.74 -4.58
N ASP A 733 -20.70 -34.94 -4.63
CA ASP A 733 -21.62 -33.85 -5.05
C ASP A 733 -21.47 -32.60 -4.14
N LEU A 734 -21.40 -32.82 -2.83
CA LEU A 734 -21.21 -31.74 -1.86
C LEU A 734 -19.83 -31.07 -1.99
N ALA A 735 -18.77 -31.83 -2.27
CA ALA A 735 -17.43 -31.29 -2.48
C ALA A 735 -17.41 -30.31 -3.66
N TYR A 736 -18.01 -30.68 -4.80
CA TYR A 736 -18.13 -29.80 -5.96
C TYR A 736 -19.00 -28.55 -5.66
N GLN A 737 -20.11 -28.73 -4.95
CA GLN A 737 -20.97 -27.62 -4.56
C GLN A 737 -20.26 -26.63 -3.64
N LEU A 738 -19.46 -27.10 -2.69
CA LEU A 738 -18.71 -26.26 -1.76
C LEU A 738 -17.53 -25.55 -2.44
N ALA A 739 -16.72 -26.29 -3.21
CA ALA A 739 -15.50 -25.78 -3.79
C ALA A 739 -15.71 -25.01 -5.10
N LEU A 740 -16.64 -25.50 -5.97
CA LEU A 740 -16.84 -24.98 -7.32
C LEU A 740 -18.22 -24.36 -7.56
N ASN A 741 -19.14 -24.42 -6.58
CA ASN A 741 -20.49 -23.84 -6.60
C ASN A 741 -21.38 -24.42 -7.73
N ARG A 742 -21.11 -25.65 -8.14
CA ARG A 742 -21.90 -26.43 -9.10
C ARG A 742 -21.84 -27.91 -8.77
N PRO A 743 -22.77 -28.71 -9.24
CA PRO A 743 -22.62 -30.16 -9.17
C PRO A 743 -21.53 -30.68 -10.13
N PRO A 744 -20.93 -31.86 -9.90
CA PRO A 744 -20.06 -32.51 -10.87
C PRO A 744 -20.88 -32.96 -12.11
N ASP A 745 -20.25 -32.95 -13.27
CA ASP A 745 -20.82 -33.65 -14.42
C ASP A 745 -20.65 -35.17 -14.28
N ALA A 746 -21.19 -35.91 -15.27
CA ALA A 746 -21.15 -37.37 -15.23
C ALA A 746 -19.72 -37.98 -15.29
N SER A 747 -18.82 -37.30 -16.02
CA SER A 747 -17.40 -37.71 -16.13
C SER A 747 -16.64 -37.38 -14.87
N GLU A 748 -16.80 -36.20 -14.32
CA GLU A 748 -16.18 -35.73 -13.08
C GLU A 748 -16.61 -36.63 -11.90
N ARG A 749 -17.91 -36.94 -11.80
CA ARG A 749 -18.41 -37.83 -10.75
C ARG A 749 -17.79 -39.20 -10.83
N ARG A 750 -17.71 -39.79 -12.04
CA ARG A 750 -17.07 -41.11 -12.23
C ARG A 750 -15.60 -41.04 -11.81
N LEU A 751 -14.82 -40.09 -12.30
CA LEU A 751 -13.41 -39.95 -11.95
C LEU A 751 -13.21 -39.78 -10.44
N ALA A 752 -14.06 -39.00 -9.79
CA ALA A 752 -14.00 -38.78 -8.34
C ALA A 752 -14.28 -40.07 -7.55
N LEU A 753 -15.28 -40.87 -7.98
CA LEU A 753 -15.59 -42.15 -7.34
C LEU A 753 -14.50 -43.20 -7.59
N ASP A 754 -13.94 -43.27 -8.81
CA ASP A 754 -12.80 -44.14 -9.14
C ASP A 754 -11.56 -43.77 -8.30
N PHE A 755 -11.31 -42.45 -8.09
CA PHE A 755 -10.23 -41.98 -7.20
C PHE A 755 -10.48 -42.43 -5.75
N LEU A 756 -11.70 -42.26 -5.24
CA LEU A 756 -12.05 -42.60 -3.86
C LEU A 756 -12.07 -44.13 -3.59
N ALA A 757 -12.15 -44.96 -4.64
CA ALA A 757 -11.98 -46.41 -4.52
C ALA A 757 -10.54 -46.81 -4.14
N GLN A 758 -9.55 -45.95 -4.39
CA GLN A 758 -8.13 -46.25 -4.18
C GLN A 758 -7.46 -45.27 -3.19
N HIS A 759 -8.07 -44.14 -2.91
CA HIS A 759 -7.50 -43.04 -2.12
C HIS A 759 -8.47 -42.55 -1.04
N THR A 760 -7.93 -41.75 -0.11
CA THR A 760 -8.69 -41.22 1.02
C THR A 760 -9.58 -40.04 0.61
N LEU A 761 -10.65 -39.80 1.38
CA LEU A 761 -11.48 -38.58 1.23
C LEU A 761 -10.68 -37.29 1.44
N SER A 762 -9.67 -37.31 2.33
CA SER A 762 -8.77 -36.17 2.51
C SER A 762 -7.92 -35.93 1.26
N GLY A 763 -7.45 -36.98 0.60
CA GLY A 763 -6.74 -36.86 -0.69
C GLY A 763 -7.63 -36.27 -1.77
N PHE A 764 -8.90 -36.68 -1.85
CA PHE A 764 -9.88 -36.10 -2.76
C PHE A 764 -10.17 -34.61 -2.44
N ALA A 765 -10.38 -34.28 -1.16
CA ALA A 765 -10.56 -32.90 -0.71
C ALA A 765 -9.35 -32.02 -1.07
N HIS A 766 -8.15 -32.59 -0.99
CA HIS A 766 -6.91 -31.91 -1.40
C HIS A 766 -6.85 -31.65 -2.92
N VAL A 767 -7.27 -32.63 -3.73
CA VAL A 767 -7.39 -32.46 -5.19
C VAL A 767 -8.34 -31.30 -5.53
N MET A 768 -9.46 -31.15 -4.82
CA MET A 768 -10.42 -30.05 -5.07
C MET A 768 -9.78 -28.65 -4.91
N PHE A 769 -8.85 -28.47 -3.98
CA PHE A 769 -8.12 -27.19 -3.81
C PHE A 769 -7.10 -26.93 -4.90
N ASN A 770 -6.67 -27.96 -5.64
CA ASN A 770 -5.68 -27.87 -6.73
C ASN A 770 -6.31 -27.73 -8.13
N LEU A 771 -7.65 -27.76 -8.23
CA LEU A 771 -8.33 -27.57 -9.51
C LEU A 771 -8.19 -26.12 -10.01
N ASN A 772 -7.93 -25.93 -11.30
CA ASN A 772 -7.91 -24.60 -11.90
C ASN A 772 -9.22 -23.83 -11.67
N GLU A 773 -10.38 -24.48 -11.73
CA GLU A 773 -11.67 -23.86 -11.48
C GLU A 773 -11.80 -23.34 -10.03
N PHE A 774 -11.08 -23.92 -9.08
CA PHE A 774 -11.01 -23.40 -7.71
C PHE A 774 -10.19 -22.12 -7.63
N LEU A 775 -9.12 -22.02 -8.40
CA LEU A 775 -8.12 -20.93 -8.35
C LEU A 775 -8.44 -19.75 -9.27
N TYR A 776 -9.38 -19.89 -10.21
CA TYR A 776 -9.70 -18.88 -11.20
C TYR A 776 -11.15 -18.40 -11.10
N ALA A 777 -11.38 -17.11 -11.36
CA ALA A 777 -12.70 -16.53 -11.61
C ALA A 777 -12.99 -16.56 -13.12
N ARG A 778 -14.13 -17.15 -13.47
CA ARG A 778 -14.58 -17.32 -14.86
C ARG A 778 -15.77 -16.45 -15.20
#